data_1b8169f2ba04317eb3ab709ada8dfce5
#
_entry.id   1b8169f2ba04317eb3ab709ada8dfce5
#
_cell.length_a   1.000
_cell.length_b   1.000
_cell.length_c   1.000
_cell.angle_alpha   90.00
_cell.angle_beta   90.00
_cell.angle_gamma   90.00
#
_symmetry.space_group_name_H-M   'P 1'
#
loop_
_entity.id
_entity.type
_entity.pdbx_description
1 polymer ?
#
loop_
_entity_poly.entity_id
_entity_poly.type
_entity_poly.pdbx_seq_one_letter_code
_entity_poly.pdbx_strand_id
1 'polypeptide(L)'
;MRVRQLGILGGALALAACAAATTGSAPVVASGPAAVDGERMRAIAAPGNAANWMSHGLGWDEQRYSPLDQINESNVSRLGLAWFDDLETMRGVQATPLVVDGVLYNESVYNVVTAYDAATGEELWTFDPEVGAEWARLACCGPSSRGIAAWDGKIYIGALDGRLIAVDAATGEEVWTTQTFEAGPPLGAYSITGAPRVYDGKVVIGNGGADYGVRGFVVAYDAATGEQLWKFYTVPGNPADGPDGEASDSAMQIAMPTWQGEWWRWGGGGTAWDAFAYDPELNLVYIGTGNGSPHMWSIRSEGQGDNLFLCSIVAVDADSGEYRWHYQMVPEEDWDYTCTQPMMLADLEIGGRERQVIMQAPKNGFFYVIDRASGELLSAETYVSQNTWASHIDMETGRPVLQRGAHNGETPHLMSPSWLAAHTWHPMAFNPETGLVYLSAQEQGDVYAAMDAEDFSFTYHRSNSGQDRRSDPDLRAQLMERARAEEQGYLLAWDPVTQSEAWRVTYPHPGSGGVLATAGNLLVQGTIKQTLAIYAADSGALLWEMPIDQVPVAGAITYMVDGVQYIAINAGWGGSPVYNLAPLRNSTARLLVFRLDATGVTLPPPPEPVALPRPPFLMAPEAQVSRGRELYGENCARCHGPDAVGGVADLRWMTAETRAAFADIVLRGTLADRGMIGFGDQLSEEDAQAIHAFLIARANEDYADASAHP
;
A
#
# COMPACT_ATOMS: atom_id res chain seq x y z
N MET A 1 54.83 8.19 85.40
CA MET A 1 55.56 9.45 85.68
C MET A 1 55.26 10.44 84.57
N ARG A 2 54.60 11.58 84.94
CA ARG A 2 54.34 12.83 84.24
C ARG A 2 53.81 12.86 82.81
N VAL A 3 52.60 13.19 82.80
CA VAL A 3 51.73 13.91 81.88
C VAL A 3 52.41 15.13 81.20
N ARG A 4 52.14 15.35 79.90
CA ARG A 4 51.95 16.66 79.32
C ARG A 4 50.89 16.62 78.21
N GLN A 5 49.80 17.30 78.45
CA GLN A 5 48.81 17.73 77.46
C GLN A 5 49.40 18.76 76.52
N LEU A 6 49.09 18.73 75.25
CA LEU A 6 49.11 19.85 74.32
C LEU A 6 47.80 19.88 73.53
N GLY A 7 47.08 20.96 73.65
CA GLY A 7 45.87 21.23 72.92
C GLY A 7 46.16 21.61 71.46
N ILE A 8 45.26 21.18 70.59
CA ILE A 8 45.21 21.61 69.19
C ILE A 8 43.88 22.32 68.95
N LEU A 9 44.01 23.65 68.59
CA LEU A 9 42.90 24.45 68.10
C LEU A 9 42.32 23.84 66.77
N GLY A 10 41.03 23.65 66.76
CA GLY A 10 40.31 23.38 65.54
C GLY A 10 40.07 24.57 64.69
N GLY A 11 40.60 24.57 63.49
CA GLY A 11 40.23 25.50 62.41
C GLY A 11 39.24 24.82 61.49
N ALA A 12 37.97 25.23 61.52
CA ALA A 12 36.98 24.81 60.58
C ALA A 12 37.17 25.57 59.24
N LEU A 13 37.66 24.88 58.20
CA LEU A 13 37.57 25.35 56.82
C LEU A 13 36.19 25.01 56.27
N ALA A 14 35.36 26.04 56.04
CA ALA A 14 34.14 25.89 55.26
C ALA A 14 34.49 25.87 53.78
N LEU A 15 34.39 24.68 53.13
CA LEU A 15 34.39 24.57 51.67
C LEU A 15 33.00 24.97 51.15
N ALA A 16 32.91 26.15 50.57
CA ALA A 16 31.78 26.59 49.77
C ALA A 16 31.87 25.87 48.39
N ALA A 17 31.10 24.82 48.22
CA ALA A 17 30.88 24.20 46.91
C ALA A 17 29.96 25.15 46.10
N CYS A 18 30.52 25.90 45.13
CA CYS A 18 29.76 26.54 44.07
C CYS A 18 29.23 25.40 43.13
N ALA A 19 27.99 24.99 43.33
CA ALA A 19 27.27 24.29 42.31
C ALA A 19 27.00 25.26 41.16
N ALA A 20 27.77 25.19 40.10
CA ALA A 20 27.42 25.79 38.82
C ALA A 20 26.16 25.04 38.29
N ALA A 21 25.01 25.68 38.46
CA ALA A 21 23.82 25.24 37.73
C ALA A 21 24.10 25.49 36.23
N THR A 22 24.45 24.44 35.51
CA THR A 22 24.36 24.46 34.08
C THR A 22 22.86 24.54 33.75
N THR A 23 22.37 25.74 33.47
CA THR A 23 21.11 25.94 32.76
C THR A 23 21.34 25.41 31.36
N GLY A 24 21.16 24.09 31.17
CA GLY A 24 20.94 23.54 29.86
C GLY A 24 19.68 24.23 29.32
N SER A 25 19.85 25.07 28.30
CA SER A 25 18.70 25.44 27.48
C SER A 25 18.02 24.16 27.04
N ALA A 26 16.72 24.04 27.28
CA ALA A 26 15.96 22.96 26.65
C ALA A 26 16.27 22.99 25.14
N PRO A 27 16.49 21.83 24.51
CA PRO A 27 16.73 21.80 23.08
C PRO A 27 15.61 22.56 22.40
N VAL A 28 15.96 23.45 21.47
CA VAL A 28 14.99 24.17 20.66
C VAL A 28 14.43 23.08 19.70
N VAL A 29 13.24 22.59 19.99
CA VAL A 29 12.54 21.67 19.10
C VAL A 29 12.29 22.41 17.78
N ALA A 30 12.72 21.85 16.66
CA ALA A 30 12.39 22.39 15.35
C ALA A 30 10.87 22.56 15.24
N SER A 31 10.42 23.67 14.67
CA SER A 31 8.99 23.95 14.48
C SER A 31 8.79 24.69 13.18
N GLY A 32 7.65 24.42 12.52
CA GLY A 32 7.27 24.99 11.24
C GLY A 32 6.90 23.93 10.20
N PRO A 33 6.61 24.33 8.96
CA PRO A 33 6.23 23.44 7.89
C PRO A 33 7.23 22.28 7.70
N ALA A 34 6.76 21.04 7.87
CA ALA A 34 7.55 19.80 7.78
C ALA A 34 8.88 19.82 8.58
N ALA A 35 8.94 20.51 9.72
CA ALA A 35 10.12 20.56 10.59
C ALA A 35 10.31 19.23 11.35
N VAL A 36 10.50 18.14 10.62
CA VAL A 36 10.73 16.78 11.13
C VAL A 36 12.23 16.52 11.18
N ASP A 37 12.70 15.95 12.28
CA ASP A 37 14.08 15.50 12.46
C ASP A 37 14.14 14.22 13.31
N GLY A 38 15.33 13.64 13.46
CA GLY A 38 15.53 12.41 14.23
C GLY A 38 15.20 12.54 15.72
N GLU A 39 15.31 13.72 16.32
CA GLU A 39 14.95 13.94 17.71
C GLU A 39 13.43 13.90 17.90
N ARG A 40 12.69 14.58 17.02
CA ARG A 40 11.22 14.56 17.01
C ARG A 40 10.67 13.17 16.76
N MET A 41 11.26 12.45 15.78
CA MET A 41 10.81 11.08 15.44
C MET A 41 11.07 10.09 16.58
N ARG A 42 12.23 10.14 17.25
CA ARG A 42 12.49 9.28 18.45
C ARG A 42 11.59 9.62 19.63
N ALA A 43 11.10 10.85 19.70
CA ALA A 43 10.22 11.33 20.75
C ALA A 43 8.78 11.50 20.29
N ILE A 44 8.30 10.66 19.36
CA ILE A 44 7.00 10.81 18.70
C ILE A 44 5.81 10.86 19.68
N ALA A 45 5.87 10.09 20.77
CA ALA A 45 4.84 10.08 21.81
C ALA A 45 4.91 11.26 22.80
N ALA A 46 5.95 12.12 22.73
CA ALA A 46 6.07 13.26 23.61
C ALA A 46 5.00 14.33 23.32
N PRO A 47 4.50 15.05 24.35
CA PRO A 47 3.56 16.16 24.13
C PRO A 47 4.09 17.13 23.08
N GLY A 48 3.37 17.60 22.17
CA GLY A 48 3.80 18.44 21.05
C GLY A 48 4.19 17.65 19.81
N ASN A 49 4.95 16.58 19.89
CA ASN A 49 5.16 15.67 18.76
C ASN A 49 3.93 14.81 18.52
N ALA A 50 3.31 14.29 19.58
CA ALA A 50 2.06 13.53 19.51
C ALA A 50 0.91 14.29 18.83
N ALA A 51 0.97 15.62 18.76
CA ALA A 51 0.02 16.46 18.04
C ALA A 51 0.12 16.34 16.51
N ASN A 52 1.16 15.70 15.99
CA ASN A 52 1.48 15.61 14.57
C ASN A 52 1.31 14.19 14.04
N TRP A 53 1.30 14.06 12.70
CA TRP A 53 1.43 12.80 11.98
C TRP A 53 2.59 12.94 10.99
N MET A 54 3.81 12.67 11.43
CA MET A 54 5.04 13.09 10.75
C MET A 54 5.59 12.08 9.76
N SER A 55 5.12 10.83 9.78
CA SER A 55 5.53 9.76 8.88
C SER A 55 4.32 8.93 8.47
N HIS A 56 4.43 8.09 7.45
CA HIS A 56 3.35 7.24 6.94
C HIS A 56 2.68 6.40 8.06
N GLY A 57 3.47 5.76 8.91
CA GLY A 57 2.99 4.96 10.04
C GLY A 57 2.93 5.69 11.38
N LEU A 58 2.99 7.01 11.40
CA LEU A 58 3.19 7.92 12.52
C LEU A 58 4.66 7.96 12.97
N GLY A 59 5.23 6.84 13.43
CA GLY A 59 6.62 6.63 13.82
C GLY A 59 7.39 5.76 12.82
N TRP A 60 8.69 5.58 13.06
CA TRP A 60 9.54 4.68 12.29
C TRP A 60 9.20 3.20 12.51
N ASP A 61 8.49 2.90 13.59
CA ASP A 61 7.96 1.58 13.95
C ASP A 61 6.70 1.18 13.17
N GLU A 62 6.13 2.11 12.39
CA GLU A 62 4.96 1.91 11.53
C GLU A 62 3.72 1.36 12.27
N GLN A 63 3.57 1.61 13.58
CA GLN A 63 2.48 1.05 14.40
C GLN A 63 1.11 1.67 14.13
N ARG A 64 1.04 2.88 13.56
CA ARG A 64 -0.21 3.63 13.32
C ARG A 64 -1.10 3.73 14.58
N TYR A 65 -0.46 3.89 15.72
CA TYR A 65 -1.07 4.13 17.02
C TYR A 65 -0.79 5.53 17.49
N SER A 66 -1.83 6.32 17.71
CA SER A 66 -1.71 7.69 18.22
C SER A 66 -1.96 7.73 19.73
N PRO A 67 -1.10 8.39 20.52
CA PRO A 67 -1.33 8.58 21.94
C PRO A 67 -2.39 9.65 22.26
N LEU A 68 -3.03 10.25 21.26
CA LEU A 68 -4.10 11.24 21.45
C LEU A 68 -5.40 10.55 21.91
N ASP A 69 -6.04 11.12 22.94
CA ASP A 69 -7.21 10.58 23.61
C ASP A 69 -8.37 11.59 23.80
N GLN A 70 -8.22 12.83 23.27
CA GLN A 70 -9.31 13.83 23.39
C GLN A 70 -10.59 13.36 22.71
N ILE A 71 -10.47 12.68 21.54
CA ILE A 71 -11.56 11.93 20.94
C ILE A 71 -11.46 10.50 21.48
N ASN A 72 -12.48 10.02 22.17
CA ASN A 72 -12.47 8.73 22.83
C ASN A 72 -13.85 8.07 22.82
N GLU A 73 -13.92 6.84 23.31
CA GLU A 73 -15.14 6.04 23.35
C GLU A 73 -16.36 6.78 23.96
N SER A 74 -16.13 7.60 25.01
CA SER A 74 -17.22 8.29 25.72
C SER A 74 -17.83 9.47 24.96
N ASN A 75 -17.10 10.03 23.96
CA ASN A 75 -17.51 11.27 23.30
C ASN A 75 -17.51 11.21 21.76
N VAL A 76 -17.05 10.12 21.15
CA VAL A 76 -16.95 9.95 19.69
C VAL A 76 -18.30 10.10 18.98
N SER A 77 -19.42 9.87 19.68
CA SER A 77 -20.77 10.11 19.16
C SER A 77 -21.04 11.58 18.79
N ARG A 78 -20.20 12.50 19.23
CA ARG A 78 -20.24 13.96 18.92
C ARG A 78 -19.34 14.33 17.73
N LEU A 79 -18.69 13.36 17.10
CA LEU A 79 -17.83 13.59 15.95
C LEU A 79 -18.65 14.11 14.77
N GLY A 80 -18.17 15.18 14.13
CA GLY A 80 -18.78 15.76 12.94
C GLY A 80 -17.73 16.18 11.91
N LEU A 81 -18.16 16.38 10.66
CA LEU A 81 -17.32 16.84 9.57
C LEU A 81 -16.93 18.30 9.82
N ALA A 82 -15.62 18.58 9.94
CA ALA A 82 -15.08 19.92 10.13
C ALA A 82 -14.91 20.66 8.80
N TRP A 83 -14.28 20.00 7.84
CA TRP A 83 -14.10 20.48 6.47
C TRP A 83 -13.80 19.29 5.54
N PHE A 84 -13.87 19.50 4.25
CA PHE A 84 -13.46 18.54 3.22
C PHE A 84 -12.98 19.28 1.98
N ASP A 85 -12.23 18.57 1.13
CA ASP A 85 -11.85 19.02 -0.20
C ASP A 85 -12.18 17.96 -1.25
N ASP A 86 -12.75 18.38 -2.39
CA ASP A 86 -13.01 17.54 -3.55
C ASP A 86 -11.73 17.46 -4.40
N LEU A 87 -11.13 16.26 -4.48
CA LEU A 87 -9.82 16.05 -5.13
C LEU A 87 -9.92 15.96 -6.68
N GLU A 88 -11.04 16.39 -7.25
CA GLU A 88 -11.31 16.47 -8.71
C GLU A 88 -10.98 15.19 -9.49
N THR A 89 -11.00 14.03 -8.84
CA THR A 89 -10.75 12.74 -9.46
C THR A 89 -11.82 11.71 -9.04
N MET A 90 -12.12 10.79 -9.96
CA MET A 90 -12.94 9.60 -9.67
C MET A 90 -12.07 8.34 -9.46
N ARG A 91 -10.76 8.49 -9.33
CA ARG A 91 -9.82 7.40 -9.09
C ARG A 91 -9.60 7.18 -7.60
N GLY A 92 -9.12 6.00 -7.25
CA GLY A 92 -8.77 5.67 -5.86
C GLY A 92 -7.62 6.54 -5.36
N VAL A 93 -7.78 7.12 -4.18
CA VAL A 93 -6.73 7.87 -3.46
C VAL A 93 -6.29 7.03 -2.28
N GLN A 94 -5.06 6.52 -2.36
CA GLN A 94 -4.49 5.55 -1.42
C GLN A 94 -3.61 6.23 -0.36
N ALA A 95 -3.22 7.47 -0.61
CA ALA A 95 -2.22 8.18 0.17
C ALA A 95 -2.66 8.41 1.63
N THR A 96 -1.74 8.16 2.55
CA THR A 96 -1.84 8.63 3.94
C THR A 96 -1.42 10.10 3.98
N PRO A 97 -2.27 11.04 4.43
CA PRO A 97 -1.87 12.43 4.63
C PRO A 97 -0.83 12.55 5.75
N LEU A 98 -0.04 13.61 5.73
CA LEU A 98 0.85 13.99 6.84
C LEU A 98 0.37 15.30 7.47
N VAL A 99 0.63 15.48 8.78
CA VAL A 99 0.40 16.74 9.46
C VAL A 99 1.63 17.09 10.30
N VAL A 100 2.19 18.26 10.06
CA VAL A 100 3.33 18.79 10.81
C VAL A 100 3.07 20.24 11.18
N ASP A 101 3.03 20.51 12.47
CA ASP A 101 2.89 21.86 13.07
C ASP A 101 1.75 22.69 12.45
N GLY A 102 0.58 22.07 12.27
CA GLY A 102 -0.63 22.72 11.79
C GLY A 102 -0.79 22.78 10.27
N VAL A 103 0.14 22.23 9.48
CA VAL A 103 0.01 22.08 8.02
C VAL A 103 -0.27 20.63 7.67
N LEU A 104 -1.36 20.39 6.92
CA LEU A 104 -1.71 19.09 6.37
C LEU A 104 -1.22 19.01 4.92
N TYR A 105 -0.44 17.96 4.61
CA TYR A 105 0.03 17.66 3.25
C TYR A 105 -0.69 16.41 2.76
N ASN A 106 -1.36 16.55 1.61
CA ASN A 106 -2.10 15.44 1.01
C ASN A 106 -1.63 15.18 -0.42
N GLU A 107 -1.42 13.91 -0.75
CA GLU A 107 -1.11 13.47 -2.11
C GLU A 107 -2.37 12.89 -2.76
N SER A 108 -2.67 13.32 -3.96
CA SER A 108 -3.72 12.80 -4.84
C SER A 108 -3.12 11.94 -5.97
N VAL A 109 -3.94 11.56 -6.94
CA VAL A 109 -3.50 10.82 -8.13
C VAL A 109 -2.50 11.62 -8.97
N TYR A 110 -1.65 10.93 -9.73
CA TYR A 110 -0.55 11.52 -10.52
C TYR A 110 0.47 12.30 -9.66
N ASN A 111 0.52 11.99 -8.36
CA ASN A 111 1.44 12.58 -7.39
C ASN A 111 1.27 14.10 -7.19
N VAL A 112 0.07 14.62 -7.44
CA VAL A 112 -0.26 16.01 -7.10
C VAL A 112 -0.32 16.14 -5.58
N VAL A 113 0.45 17.07 -5.01
CA VAL A 113 0.50 17.32 -3.57
C VAL A 113 -0.05 18.69 -3.26
N THR A 114 -1.00 18.75 -2.33
CA THR A 114 -1.59 19.99 -1.84
C THR A 114 -1.34 20.12 -0.34
N ALA A 115 -0.94 21.32 0.09
CA ALA A 115 -0.83 21.70 1.50
C ALA A 115 -2.03 22.53 1.93
N TYR A 116 -2.53 22.23 3.12
CA TYR A 116 -3.69 22.92 3.71
C TYR A 116 -3.35 23.42 5.12
N ASP A 117 -3.99 24.49 5.54
CA ASP A 117 -4.16 24.75 6.97
C ASP A 117 -4.97 23.60 7.57
N ALA A 118 -4.37 22.86 8.50
CA ALA A 118 -4.95 21.61 8.99
C ALA A 118 -6.24 21.81 9.83
N ALA A 119 -6.48 23.01 10.36
CA ALA A 119 -7.69 23.33 11.13
C ALA A 119 -8.86 23.78 10.25
N THR A 120 -8.59 24.51 9.18
CA THR A 120 -9.60 25.19 8.36
C THR A 120 -9.84 24.57 7.00
N GLY A 121 -8.85 23.84 6.45
CA GLY A 121 -8.87 23.32 5.08
C GLY A 121 -8.56 24.38 4.02
N GLU A 122 -8.06 25.57 4.41
CA GLU A 122 -7.56 26.57 3.46
C GLU A 122 -6.35 26.03 2.71
N GLU A 123 -6.41 26.01 1.37
CA GLU A 123 -5.28 25.61 0.53
C GLU A 123 -4.15 26.65 0.64
N LEU A 124 -2.96 26.18 0.95
CA LEU A 124 -1.76 27.02 1.07
C LEU A 124 -0.95 27.03 -0.22
N TRP A 125 -0.76 25.86 -0.82
CA TRP A 125 -0.12 25.68 -2.13
C TRP A 125 -0.45 24.29 -2.72
N THR A 126 -0.30 24.17 -4.03
CA THR A 126 -0.39 22.90 -4.76
C THR A 126 0.84 22.74 -5.66
N PHE A 127 1.45 21.56 -5.63
CA PHE A 127 2.54 21.13 -6.50
C PHE A 127 2.06 20.00 -7.41
N ASP A 128 2.09 20.22 -8.73
CA ASP A 128 1.83 19.20 -9.75
C ASP A 128 3.14 18.83 -10.44
N PRO A 129 3.64 17.59 -10.28
CA PRO A 129 4.86 17.13 -10.96
C PRO A 129 4.67 16.87 -12.44
N GLU A 130 3.49 17.12 -13.00
CA GLU A 130 3.17 16.90 -14.42
C GLU A 130 3.46 15.45 -14.90
N VAL A 131 3.10 14.46 -14.09
CA VAL A 131 3.24 13.04 -14.46
C VAL A 131 2.36 12.74 -15.67
N GLY A 132 2.95 12.15 -16.72
CA GLY A 132 2.25 11.83 -17.96
C GLY A 132 1.06 10.88 -17.76
N ALA A 133 -0.04 11.10 -18.47
CA ALA A 133 -1.26 10.32 -18.35
C ALA A 133 -1.08 8.82 -18.69
N GLU A 134 -0.05 8.47 -19.49
CA GLU A 134 0.32 7.09 -19.84
C GLU A 134 0.67 6.24 -18.63
N TRP A 135 1.13 6.83 -17.54
CA TRP A 135 1.46 6.12 -16.30
C TRP A 135 0.24 5.50 -15.62
N ALA A 136 -0.99 5.95 -15.92
CA ALA A 136 -2.21 5.27 -15.49
C ALA A 136 -2.30 3.83 -16.03
N ARG A 137 -1.64 3.52 -17.16
CA ARG A 137 -1.56 2.18 -17.76
C ARG A 137 -0.31 1.43 -17.31
N LEU A 138 0.81 2.14 -17.16
CA LEU A 138 2.13 1.55 -16.89
C LEU A 138 2.29 1.16 -15.41
N ALA A 139 1.55 1.79 -14.51
CA ALA A 139 1.46 1.35 -13.11
C ALA A 139 0.38 0.26 -12.97
N CYS A 140 0.66 -0.80 -12.19
CA CYS A 140 -0.24 -1.96 -12.06
C CYS A 140 -1.65 -1.58 -11.56
N CYS A 141 -1.74 -0.58 -10.71
CA CYS A 141 -2.94 -0.25 -9.91
C CYS A 141 -3.47 1.16 -10.19
N GLY A 142 -3.18 1.71 -11.37
CA GLY A 142 -3.56 3.06 -11.76
C GLY A 142 -2.59 4.14 -11.24
N PRO A 143 -2.91 5.43 -11.42
CA PRO A 143 -2.00 6.53 -11.12
C PRO A 143 -2.05 6.94 -9.63
N SER A 144 -2.10 5.98 -8.73
CA SER A 144 -2.17 6.22 -7.28
C SER A 144 -0.83 5.98 -6.61
N SER A 145 -0.52 6.78 -5.60
CA SER A 145 0.58 6.60 -4.66
C SER A 145 0.05 6.40 -3.25
N ARG A 146 0.87 5.86 -2.35
CA ARG A 146 0.48 5.57 -0.96
C ARG A 146 0.85 6.68 0.01
N GLY A 147 1.51 7.72 -0.47
CA GLY A 147 1.80 8.92 0.31
C GLY A 147 3.19 9.49 0.07
N ILE A 148 3.49 10.47 0.87
CA ILE A 148 4.68 11.31 0.85
C ILE A 148 5.47 11.15 2.14
N ALA A 149 6.68 11.74 2.20
CA ALA A 149 7.44 11.85 3.44
C ALA A 149 7.80 13.31 3.74
N ALA A 150 8.07 13.60 5.02
CA ALA A 150 8.44 14.92 5.50
C ALA A 150 9.78 14.86 6.26
N TRP A 151 10.68 15.82 6.00
CA TRP A 151 11.95 15.93 6.71
C TRP A 151 12.60 17.28 6.48
N ASP A 152 13.09 17.91 7.55
CA ASP A 152 13.90 19.14 7.51
C ASP A 152 13.32 20.23 6.59
N GLY A 153 12.03 20.52 6.74
CA GLY A 153 11.33 21.56 5.97
C GLY A 153 11.02 21.21 4.52
N LYS A 154 11.09 19.92 4.15
CA LYS A 154 10.81 19.42 2.81
C LYS A 154 9.76 18.31 2.81
N ILE A 155 9.04 18.22 1.71
CA ILE A 155 8.17 17.09 1.37
C ILE A 155 8.81 16.31 0.24
N TYR A 156 8.85 14.96 0.37
CA TYR A 156 9.44 14.05 -0.61
C TYR A 156 8.34 13.27 -1.29
N ILE A 157 8.35 13.26 -2.62
CA ILE A 157 7.34 12.68 -3.50
C ILE A 157 8.00 11.61 -4.36
N GLY A 158 7.54 10.36 -4.27
CA GLY A 158 7.92 9.30 -5.18
C GLY A 158 6.99 9.26 -6.38
N ALA A 159 7.36 9.91 -7.48
CA ALA A 159 6.50 10.03 -8.65
C ALA A 159 6.45 8.74 -9.47
N LEU A 160 5.28 8.44 -10.07
CA LEU A 160 5.03 7.24 -10.88
C LEU A 160 6.07 7.03 -11.99
N ASP A 161 6.60 8.11 -12.55
CA ASP A 161 7.59 8.11 -13.63
C ASP A 161 9.04 7.91 -13.14
N GLY A 162 9.20 7.61 -11.84
CA GLY A 162 10.48 7.27 -11.23
C GLY A 162 11.27 8.45 -10.72
N ARG A 163 10.74 9.66 -10.77
CA ARG A 163 11.37 10.79 -10.10
C ARG A 163 11.14 10.71 -8.59
N LEU A 164 12.21 10.94 -7.82
CA LEU A 164 12.12 11.31 -6.42
C LEU A 164 12.30 12.82 -6.35
N ILE A 165 11.28 13.52 -5.85
CA ILE A 165 11.20 14.98 -5.88
C ILE A 165 11.14 15.50 -4.44
N ALA A 166 11.95 16.49 -4.11
CA ALA A 166 11.84 17.24 -2.86
C ALA A 166 11.29 18.64 -3.15
N VAL A 167 10.25 19.01 -2.44
CA VAL A 167 9.66 20.36 -2.49
C VAL A 167 9.80 21.06 -1.12
N ASP A 168 9.97 22.38 -1.13
CA ASP A 168 9.94 23.18 0.07
C ASP A 168 8.54 23.13 0.71
N ALA A 169 8.46 22.72 1.95
CA ALA A 169 7.19 22.47 2.62
C ALA A 169 6.37 23.74 2.91
N ALA A 170 7.00 24.93 2.92
CA ALA A 170 6.31 26.20 3.14
C ALA A 170 5.76 26.81 1.84
N THR A 171 6.41 26.54 0.70
CA THR A 171 6.10 27.24 -0.56
C THR A 171 5.59 26.32 -1.65
N GLY A 172 5.86 25.01 -1.58
CA GLY A 172 5.56 24.06 -2.66
C GLY A 172 6.55 24.14 -3.83
N GLU A 173 7.62 24.94 -3.74
CA GLU A 173 8.65 25.05 -4.79
C GLU A 173 9.56 23.83 -4.81
N GLU A 174 9.90 23.31 -6.01
CA GLU A 174 10.84 22.20 -6.17
C GLU A 174 12.25 22.60 -5.67
N VAL A 175 12.84 21.78 -4.81
CA VAL A 175 14.20 21.97 -4.28
C VAL A 175 15.21 21.16 -5.08
N TRP A 176 14.89 19.88 -5.32
CA TRP A 176 15.68 18.98 -6.16
C TRP A 176 14.82 17.82 -6.69
N THR A 177 15.28 17.23 -7.79
CA THR A 177 14.69 16.04 -8.41
C THR A 177 15.78 15.07 -8.83
N THR A 178 15.58 13.78 -8.54
CA THR A 178 16.49 12.69 -8.94
C THR A 178 15.70 11.59 -9.63
N GLN A 179 16.20 11.07 -10.77
CA GLN A 179 15.64 9.92 -11.45
C GLN A 179 16.13 8.63 -10.80
N THR A 180 15.22 7.78 -10.30
CA THR A 180 15.58 6.56 -9.57
C THR A 180 15.87 5.36 -10.48
N PHE A 181 15.31 5.37 -11.69
CA PHE A 181 15.52 4.34 -12.71
C PHE A 181 15.42 4.93 -14.13
N GLU A 182 16.05 4.28 -15.09
CA GLU A 182 15.83 4.59 -16.50
C GLU A 182 14.59 3.85 -17.00
N ALA A 183 13.61 4.59 -17.51
CA ALA A 183 12.41 4.02 -18.09
C ALA A 183 12.64 3.65 -19.56
N GLY A 184 12.08 2.52 -20.00
CA GLY A 184 12.05 2.16 -21.43
C GLY A 184 12.48 0.73 -21.75
N PRO A 185 12.32 0.33 -23.03
CA PRO A 185 12.76 -0.98 -23.52
C PRO A 185 14.28 -1.21 -23.29
N PRO A 186 14.76 -2.47 -23.14
CA PRO A 186 13.98 -3.72 -23.30
C PRO A 186 13.27 -4.20 -22.03
N LEU A 187 13.54 -3.61 -20.89
CA LEU A 187 12.91 -3.97 -19.61
C LEU A 187 11.56 -3.26 -19.47
N GLY A 188 10.64 -3.85 -18.74
CA GLY A 188 9.27 -3.42 -18.57
C GLY A 188 9.05 -2.01 -17.99
N ALA A 189 7.85 -1.72 -17.55
CA ALA A 189 7.52 -0.44 -16.93
C ALA A 189 7.85 -0.47 -15.44
N TYR A 190 8.93 0.18 -15.04
CA TYR A 190 9.18 0.55 -13.65
C TYR A 190 8.20 1.64 -13.24
N SER A 191 7.78 1.65 -11.99
CA SER A 191 6.96 2.73 -11.42
C SER A 191 7.29 2.90 -9.94
N ILE A 192 6.96 4.06 -9.36
CA ILE A 192 6.95 4.24 -7.91
C ILE A 192 5.49 4.43 -7.48
N THR A 193 5.03 3.60 -6.55
CA THR A 193 3.67 3.68 -5.98
C THR A 193 3.67 3.65 -4.45
N GLY A 194 4.83 3.39 -3.83
CA GLY A 194 5.03 3.41 -2.39
C GLY A 194 5.32 4.81 -1.87
N ALA A 195 4.94 5.07 -0.63
CA ALA A 195 5.35 6.27 0.04
C ALA A 195 6.85 6.21 0.38
N PRO A 196 7.64 7.25 0.09
CA PRO A 196 9.00 7.34 0.61
C PRO A 196 9.03 7.26 2.13
N ARG A 197 10.13 6.77 2.72
CA ARG A 197 10.40 6.87 4.15
C ARG A 197 11.67 7.67 4.38
N VAL A 198 11.72 8.46 5.45
CA VAL A 198 12.94 9.18 5.82
C VAL A 198 13.45 8.69 7.16
N TYR A 199 14.68 8.21 7.17
CA TYR A 199 15.38 7.68 8.33
C TYR A 199 16.68 8.45 8.55
N ASP A 200 16.72 9.29 9.58
CA ASP A 200 17.90 10.11 9.92
C ASP A 200 18.55 10.81 8.71
N GLY A 201 17.73 11.52 7.90
CA GLY A 201 18.21 12.29 6.75
C GLY A 201 18.46 11.47 5.47
N LYS A 202 18.03 10.21 5.43
CA LYS A 202 18.07 9.36 4.24
C LYS A 202 16.66 9.10 3.74
N VAL A 203 16.36 9.42 2.49
CA VAL A 203 15.09 9.09 1.83
C VAL A 203 15.21 7.73 1.19
N VAL A 204 14.45 6.76 1.68
CA VAL A 204 14.42 5.39 1.17
C VAL A 204 13.19 5.18 0.31
N ILE A 205 13.37 4.63 -0.88
CA ILE A 205 12.32 4.34 -1.85
C ILE A 205 12.64 3.06 -2.63
N GLY A 206 11.61 2.28 -2.96
CA GLY A 206 11.71 1.12 -3.84
C GLY A 206 10.93 1.32 -5.13
N ASN A 207 10.88 0.28 -5.96
CA ASN A 207 10.14 0.29 -7.21
C ASN A 207 8.98 -0.70 -7.21
N GLY A 208 7.95 -0.39 -8.01
CA GLY A 208 6.91 -1.30 -8.49
C GLY A 208 7.22 -1.77 -9.92
N GLY A 209 6.29 -2.56 -10.49
CA GLY A 209 6.34 -2.98 -11.88
C GLY A 209 6.70 -4.45 -12.12
N ALA A 210 6.73 -5.32 -11.12
CA ALA A 210 7.02 -6.74 -11.30
C ALA A 210 6.18 -7.38 -12.41
N ASP A 211 4.87 -7.11 -12.44
CA ASP A 211 3.95 -7.60 -13.48
C ASP A 211 4.36 -7.23 -14.91
N TYR A 212 5.18 -6.21 -15.06
CA TYR A 212 5.61 -5.67 -16.35
C TYR A 212 7.06 -6.05 -16.72
N GLY A 213 7.67 -6.94 -15.95
CA GLY A 213 8.99 -7.46 -16.24
C GLY A 213 10.13 -6.54 -15.82
N VAL A 214 10.21 -6.22 -14.53
CA VAL A 214 11.27 -5.40 -13.96
C VAL A 214 12.03 -6.12 -12.84
N ARG A 215 13.23 -5.64 -12.56
CA ARG A 215 14.06 -6.08 -11.45
C ARG A 215 13.81 -5.21 -10.22
N GLY A 216 13.53 -5.81 -9.09
CA GLY A 216 13.30 -5.12 -7.82
C GLY A 216 14.57 -4.48 -7.27
N PHE A 217 14.41 -3.29 -6.68
CA PHE A 217 15.47 -2.58 -5.96
C PHE A 217 14.91 -1.65 -4.88
N VAL A 218 15.78 -1.26 -3.96
CA VAL A 218 15.60 -0.17 -2.99
C VAL A 218 16.81 0.74 -3.04
N VAL A 219 16.57 2.04 -2.94
CA VAL A 219 17.63 3.07 -2.96
C VAL A 219 17.45 4.02 -1.79
N ALA A 220 18.55 4.42 -1.16
CA ALA A 220 18.57 5.53 -0.24
C ALA A 220 19.26 6.74 -0.88
N TYR A 221 18.66 7.90 -0.67
CA TYR A 221 19.16 9.19 -1.12
C TYR A 221 19.40 10.12 0.08
N ASP A 222 20.40 10.96 -0.02
CA ASP A 222 20.58 12.06 0.94
C ASP A 222 19.42 13.04 0.85
N ALA A 223 18.75 13.26 1.96
CA ALA A 223 17.53 14.06 2.01
C ALA A 223 17.76 15.55 1.66
N ALA A 224 18.97 16.07 1.87
CA ALA A 224 19.29 17.46 1.56
C ALA A 224 19.62 17.69 0.09
N THR A 225 20.26 16.71 -0.56
CA THR A 225 20.85 16.88 -1.88
C THR A 225 20.25 16.04 -2.99
N GLY A 226 19.55 14.92 -2.64
CA GLY A 226 19.06 13.95 -3.61
C GLY A 226 20.16 13.06 -4.22
N GLU A 227 21.38 13.08 -3.66
CA GLU A 227 22.46 12.18 -4.09
C GLU A 227 22.19 10.74 -3.60
N GLN A 228 22.43 9.73 -4.48
CA GLN A 228 22.31 8.33 -4.10
C GLN A 228 23.39 7.97 -3.07
N LEU A 229 22.97 7.41 -1.94
CA LEU A 229 23.86 6.93 -0.88
C LEU A 229 24.21 5.45 -1.07
N TRP A 230 23.18 4.61 -1.28
CA TRP A 230 23.32 3.20 -1.58
C TRP A 230 22.13 2.68 -2.38
N LYS A 231 22.35 1.56 -3.07
CA LYS A 231 21.31 0.81 -3.79
C LYS A 231 21.40 -0.67 -3.45
N PHE A 232 20.24 -1.29 -3.26
CA PHE A 232 20.09 -2.70 -2.96
C PHE A 232 19.13 -3.34 -3.96
N TYR A 233 19.62 -4.25 -4.82
CA TYR A 233 18.77 -5.09 -5.64
C TYR A 233 18.18 -6.23 -4.82
N THR A 234 16.91 -6.56 -5.04
CA THR A 234 16.18 -7.59 -4.29
C THR A 234 16.20 -8.96 -4.94
N VAL A 235 16.58 -9.03 -6.22
CA VAL A 235 16.76 -10.28 -6.98
C VAL A 235 18.03 -10.20 -7.84
N PRO A 236 18.68 -11.36 -8.14
CA PRO A 236 19.90 -11.35 -8.91
C PRO A 236 19.68 -10.95 -10.38
N GLY A 237 20.67 -10.28 -10.96
CA GLY A 237 20.73 -9.96 -12.38
C GLY A 237 21.19 -11.12 -13.25
N ASN A 238 21.60 -10.81 -14.48
CA ASN A 238 22.18 -11.80 -15.39
C ASN A 238 23.53 -12.29 -14.85
N PRO A 239 23.70 -13.61 -14.63
CA PRO A 239 24.97 -14.17 -14.12
C PRO A 239 26.21 -13.85 -14.97
N ALA A 240 26.02 -13.61 -16.27
CA ALA A 240 27.11 -13.30 -17.18
C ALA A 240 27.69 -11.88 -17.00
N ASP A 241 26.93 -10.96 -16.38
CA ASP A 241 27.35 -9.57 -16.19
C ASP A 241 28.21 -9.40 -14.91
N GLY A 242 28.24 -10.41 -14.04
CA GLY A 242 28.95 -10.36 -12.78
C GLY A 242 28.23 -9.52 -11.69
N PRO A 243 28.96 -9.07 -10.65
CA PRO A 243 28.39 -8.23 -9.60
C PRO A 243 27.92 -6.87 -10.13
N ASP A 244 26.88 -6.32 -9.52
CA ASP A 244 26.34 -5.02 -9.90
C ASP A 244 27.21 -3.83 -9.41
N GLY A 245 28.11 -4.06 -8.44
CA GLY A 245 28.91 -3.02 -7.79
C GLY A 245 28.11 -2.22 -6.74
N GLU A 246 26.99 -2.78 -6.26
CA GLU A 246 26.08 -2.14 -5.34
C GLU A 246 26.09 -2.82 -3.95
N ALA A 247 25.43 -2.19 -2.96
CA ALA A 247 25.38 -2.71 -1.58
C ALA A 247 24.79 -4.13 -1.49
N SER A 248 24.00 -4.53 -2.46
CA SER A 248 23.37 -5.86 -2.52
C SER A 248 24.30 -7.00 -2.98
N ASP A 249 25.52 -6.74 -3.45
CA ASP A 249 26.37 -7.78 -4.09
C ASP A 249 26.57 -9.02 -3.22
N SER A 250 26.74 -8.85 -1.90
CA SER A 250 26.89 -9.98 -0.98
C SER A 250 25.60 -10.80 -0.86
N ALA A 251 24.44 -10.14 -0.85
CA ALA A 251 23.12 -10.78 -0.83
C ALA A 251 22.84 -11.50 -2.16
N MET A 252 23.26 -10.91 -3.29
CA MET A 252 23.06 -11.52 -4.61
C MET A 252 23.90 -12.81 -4.78
N GLN A 253 25.03 -12.94 -4.10
CA GLN A 253 25.79 -14.20 -4.04
C GLN A 253 25.03 -15.31 -3.32
N ILE A 254 24.22 -14.96 -2.30
CA ILE A 254 23.34 -15.90 -1.57
C ILE A 254 22.12 -16.25 -2.45
N ALA A 255 21.54 -15.28 -3.13
CA ALA A 255 20.33 -15.45 -3.92
C ALA A 255 20.57 -16.22 -5.23
N MET A 256 21.67 -15.97 -5.93
CA MET A 256 21.95 -16.53 -7.26
C MET A 256 21.77 -18.06 -7.35
N PRO A 257 22.27 -18.89 -6.43
CA PRO A 257 22.10 -20.35 -6.49
C PRO A 257 20.65 -20.83 -6.34
N THR A 258 19.72 -19.96 -5.94
CA THR A 258 18.31 -20.29 -5.76
C THR A 258 17.45 -20.00 -6.99
N TRP A 259 18.06 -19.61 -8.08
CA TRP A 259 17.40 -19.30 -9.34
C TRP A 259 17.85 -20.25 -10.44
N GLN A 260 16.95 -20.58 -11.38
CA GLN A 260 17.21 -21.38 -12.56
C GLN A 260 16.64 -20.71 -13.81
N GLY A 261 17.08 -21.15 -15.01
CA GLY A 261 16.65 -20.59 -16.28
C GLY A 261 17.22 -19.19 -16.54
N GLU A 262 16.46 -18.37 -17.26
CA GLU A 262 16.88 -17.04 -17.73
C GLU A 262 15.98 -15.93 -17.18
N TRP A 263 15.63 -15.95 -15.87
CA TRP A 263 14.75 -14.98 -15.18
C TRP A 263 15.08 -13.51 -15.45
N TRP A 264 16.36 -13.20 -15.61
CA TRP A 264 16.83 -11.82 -15.86
C TRP A 264 16.28 -11.22 -17.16
N ARG A 265 15.86 -12.05 -18.13
CA ARG A 265 15.22 -11.57 -19.37
C ARG A 265 13.91 -10.85 -19.11
N TRP A 266 13.27 -11.15 -18.01
CA TRP A 266 11.99 -10.60 -17.57
C TRP A 266 12.11 -9.85 -16.23
N GLY A 267 13.34 -9.47 -15.85
CA GLY A 267 13.66 -8.73 -14.63
C GLY A 267 13.63 -9.56 -13.35
N GLY A 268 12.91 -10.67 -13.29
CA GLY A 268 12.80 -11.54 -12.12
C GLY A 268 11.83 -11.06 -11.03
N GLY A 269 11.41 -9.81 -11.01
CA GLY A 269 10.47 -9.24 -10.03
C GLY A 269 11.11 -8.84 -8.71
N GLY A 270 10.47 -9.19 -7.60
CA GLY A 270 10.94 -8.88 -6.24
C GLY A 270 10.84 -7.41 -5.85
N THR A 271 9.96 -6.63 -6.50
CA THR A 271 9.87 -5.19 -6.31
C THR A 271 9.43 -4.81 -4.89
N ALA A 272 10.08 -3.80 -4.30
CA ALA A 272 9.76 -3.26 -2.99
C ALA A 272 8.85 -2.03 -3.13
N TRP A 273 7.60 -2.28 -3.54
CA TRP A 273 6.66 -1.23 -3.94
C TRP A 273 5.91 -0.56 -2.79
N ASP A 274 6.09 -1.02 -1.54
CA ASP A 274 5.57 -0.38 -0.33
C ASP A 274 6.47 -0.70 0.86
N ALA A 275 6.00 -1.25 1.90
CA ALA A 275 6.48 -1.56 3.23
C ALA A 275 7.98 -1.44 3.51
N PHE A 276 8.29 -0.43 4.30
CA PHE A 276 9.58 -0.26 4.96
C PHE A 276 9.34 0.04 6.44
N ALA A 277 10.24 -0.40 7.30
CA ALA A 277 10.32 0.02 8.70
C ALA A 277 11.79 0.25 9.09
N TYR A 278 12.03 1.09 10.09
CA TYR A 278 13.38 1.41 10.54
C TYR A 278 13.51 1.24 12.04
N ASP A 279 14.55 0.53 12.44
CA ASP A 279 14.95 0.38 13.82
C ASP A 279 16.16 1.27 14.13
N PRO A 280 15.98 2.38 14.85
CA PRO A 280 17.08 3.29 15.18
C PRO A 280 18.06 2.71 16.21
N GLU A 281 17.69 1.68 16.96
CA GLU A 281 18.55 1.03 17.96
C GLU A 281 19.52 0.05 17.30
N LEU A 282 19.02 -0.72 16.33
CA LEU A 282 19.82 -1.69 15.56
C LEU A 282 20.44 -1.07 14.31
N ASN A 283 20.05 0.14 13.93
CA ASN A 283 20.38 0.82 12.67
C ASN A 283 20.05 -0.04 11.44
N LEU A 284 18.86 -0.65 11.44
CA LEU A 284 18.39 -1.54 10.37
C LEU A 284 17.18 -0.97 9.65
N VAL A 285 17.20 -1.03 8.32
CA VAL A 285 16.01 -0.87 7.48
C VAL A 285 15.52 -2.26 7.09
N TYR A 286 14.22 -2.50 7.33
CA TYR A 286 13.52 -3.71 6.90
C TYR A 286 12.77 -3.44 5.62
N ILE A 287 12.98 -4.30 4.63
CA ILE A 287 12.47 -4.18 3.27
C ILE A 287 11.55 -5.36 3.00
N GLY A 288 10.28 -5.10 2.72
CA GLY A 288 9.36 -6.10 2.20
C GLY A 288 9.52 -6.24 0.67
N THR A 289 9.67 -7.45 0.17
CA THR A 289 9.85 -7.72 -1.25
C THR A 289 8.62 -8.38 -1.88
N GLY A 290 8.44 -8.16 -3.18
CA GLY A 290 7.26 -8.57 -3.93
C GLY A 290 7.37 -9.93 -4.61
N ASN A 291 6.41 -10.16 -5.50
CA ASN A 291 6.25 -11.34 -6.31
C ASN A 291 7.30 -11.48 -7.41
N GLY A 292 7.33 -12.65 -8.02
CA GLY A 292 8.18 -12.95 -9.19
C GLY A 292 7.65 -12.39 -10.51
N SER A 293 8.54 -12.27 -11.50
CA SER A 293 8.21 -11.90 -12.87
C SER A 293 8.86 -12.89 -13.87
N PRO A 294 8.05 -13.59 -14.69
CA PRO A 294 6.60 -13.82 -14.58
C PRO A 294 6.17 -14.41 -13.24
N HIS A 295 4.85 -14.34 -12.90
CA HIS A 295 4.35 -14.96 -11.66
C HIS A 295 4.59 -16.47 -11.65
N MET A 296 4.29 -17.16 -12.77
CA MET A 296 4.42 -18.62 -12.86
C MET A 296 5.88 -19.06 -12.67
N TRP A 297 6.14 -19.81 -11.60
CA TRP A 297 7.44 -20.34 -11.24
C TRP A 297 8.01 -21.28 -12.32
N SER A 298 7.13 -22.07 -12.96
CA SER A 298 7.49 -22.95 -14.09
C SER A 298 8.09 -22.20 -15.28
N ILE A 299 7.64 -20.95 -15.53
CA ILE A 299 8.14 -20.10 -16.60
C ILE A 299 9.37 -19.33 -16.14
N ARG A 300 9.30 -18.70 -14.96
CA ARG A 300 10.35 -17.81 -14.42
C ARG A 300 11.64 -18.55 -14.10
N SER A 301 11.53 -19.71 -13.48
CA SER A 301 12.66 -20.45 -12.92
C SER A 301 12.62 -21.96 -13.22
N GLU A 302 12.00 -22.37 -14.32
CA GLU A 302 11.87 -23.77 -14.75
C GLU A 302 11.29 -24.69 -13.64
N GLY A 303 10.47 -24.13 -12.73
CA GLY A 303 9.91 -24.85 -11.57
C GLY A 303 10.99 -25.32 -10.58
N GLN A 304 12.05 -24.55 -10.40
CA GLN A 304 13.17 -24.91 -9.52
C GLN A 304 13.67 -23.70 -8.70
N GLY A 305 14.13 -24.02 -7.49
CA GLY A 305 14.76 -23.08 -6.56
C GLY A 305 13.80 -22.13 -5.87
N ASP A 306 14.21 -21.62 -4.73
CA ASP A 306 13.41 -20.79 -3.84
C ASP A 306 13.21 -19.36 -4.36
N ASN A 307 14.02 -18.92 -5.32
CA ASN A 307 14.03 -17.58 -5.91
C ASN A 307 14.18 -16.44 -4.88
N LEU A 308 15.27 -16.45 -4.12
CA LEU A 308 15.58 -15.38 -3.18
C LEU A 308 15.80 -14.03 -3.91
N PHE A 309 15.25 -12.90 -3.46
CA PHE A 309 14.47 -12.72 -2.22
C PHE A 309 13.01 -12.40 -2.54
N LEU A 310 12.33 -13.21 -3.34
CA LEU A 310 10.89 -13.02 -3.54
C LEU A 310 10.14 -13.22 -2.23
N CYS A 311 9.08 -12.45 -2.01
CA CYS A 311 8.23 -12.45 -0.82
C CYS A 311 9.01 -12.71 0.48
N SER A 312 9.91 -11.78 0.78
CA SER A 312 10.82 -11.84 1.93
C SER A 312 10.78 -10.54 2.72
N ILE A 313 11.19 -10.60 3.97
CA ILE A 313 11.73 -9.44 4.68
C ILE A 313 13.24 -9.52 4.57
N VAL A 314 13.86 -8.44 4.10
CA VAL A 314 15.32 -8.29 4.03
C VAL A 314 15.73 -7.14 4.95
N ALA A 315 16.64 -7.40 5.88
CA ALA A 315 17.22 -6.39 6.74
C ALA A 315 18.57 -5.93 6.18
N VAL A 316 18.72 -4.62 6.07
CA VAL A 316 19.96 -3.98 5.62
C VAL A 316 20.41 -2.93 6.62
N ASP A 317 21.70 -2.68 6.67
CA ASP A 317 22.26 -1.56 7.43
C ASP A 317 21.78 -0.22 6.84
N ALA A 318 21.25 0.66 7.67
CA ALA A 318 20.65 1.90 7.21
C ALA A 318 21.64 2.89 6.59
N ASP A 319 22.91 2.84 6.98
CA ASP A 319 23.95 3.77 6.49
C ASP A 319 24.57 3.29 5.18
N SER A 320 24.81 1.98 5.05
CA SER A 320 25.55 1.41 3.93
C SER A 320 24.70 0.62 2.93
N GLY A 321 23.47 0.24 3.29
CA GLY A 321 22.65 -0.69 2.50
C GLY A 321 23.15 -2.13 2.53
N GLU A 322 24.19 -2.47 3.31
CA GLU A 322 24.74 -3.81 3.38
C GLU A 322 23.73 -4.79 4.00
N TYR A 323 23.62 -5.97 3.38
CA TYR A 323 22.79 -7.07 3.86
C TYR A 323 23.18 -7.52 5.28
N ARG A 324 22.13 -7.76 6.11
CA ARG A 324 22.29 -8.31 7.48
C ARG A 324 21.65 -9.68 7.61
N TRP A 325 20.35 -9.80 7.30
CA TRP A 325 19.62 -11.06 7.33
C TRP A 325 18.38 -10.99 6.43
N HIS A 326 17.75 -12.12 6.17
CA HIS A 326 16.44 -12.21 5.52
C HIS A 326 15.60 -13.34 6.11
N TYR A 327 14.30 -13.22 5.96
CA TYR A 327 13.35 -14.31 6.15
C TYR A 327 12.42 -14.39 4.95
N GLN A 328 12.44 -15.52 4.23
CA GLN A 328 11.58 -15.74 3.05
C GLN A 328 10.29 -16.43 3.47
N MET A 329 9.15 -15.75 3.32
CA MET A 329 7.83 -16.25 3.71
C MET A 329 7.22 -17.16 2.64
N VAL A 330 7.57 -16.94 1.36
CA VAL A 330 7.05 -17.72 0.23
C VAL A 330 8.20 -18.13 -0.68
N PRO A 331 8.93 -19.21 -0.33
CA PRO A 331 9.85 -19.84 -1.28
C PRO A 331 9.05 -20.42 -2.46
N GLU A 332 9.68 -20.52 -3.64
CA GLU A 332 9.05 -21.06 -4.86
C GLU A 332 7.78 -20.27 -5.27
N GLU A 333 7.78 -18.93 -5.03
CA GLU A 333 6.63 -18.05 -5.24
C GLU A 333 6.01 -18.24 -6.64
N ASP A 334 4.68 -18.51 -6.70
CA ASP A 334 3.95 -18.92 -7.89
C ASP A 334 2.52 -18.33 -7.96
N TRP A 335 2.15 -17.48 -6.98
CA TRP A 335 0.76 -17.06 -6.71
C TRP A 335 0.55 -15.56 -6.76
N ASP A 336 1.58 -14.77 -7.06
CA ASP A 336 1.61 -13.32 -6.86
C ASP A 336 1.45 -12.94 -5.37
N TYR A 337 2.04 -13.75 -4.49
CA TYR A 337 2.15 -13.38 -3.10
C TYR A 337 3.30 -12.41 -2.91
N THR A 338 3.00 -11.32 -2.22
CA THR A 338 3.97 -10.29 -1.89
C THR A 338 4.13 -10.17 -0.38
N CYS A 339 5.30 -9.78 0.09
CA CYS A 339 5.58 -9.46 1.47
C CYS A 339 5.88 -7.96 1.66
N THR A 340 5.29 -7.16 0.79
CA THR A 340 5.32 -5.69 0.79
C THR A 340 4.15 -5.08 1.58
N GLN A 341 3.46 -5.86 2.40
CA GLN A 341 2.45 -5.40 3.33
C GLN A 341 3.11 -4.64 4.48
N PRO A 342 2.37 -3.74 5.17
CA PRO A 342 2.91 -3.01 6.31
C PRO A 342 3.62 -3.92 7.32
N MET A 343 4.78 -3.48 7.77
CA MET A 343 5.56 -4.11 8.83
C MET A 343 5.51 -3.22 10.06
N MET A 344 5.16 -3.79 11.22
CA MET A 344 5.14 -3.04 12.48
C MET A 344 6.22 -3.57 13.42
N LEU A 345 7.00 -2.66 13.98
CA LEU A 345 8.00 -2.98 15.00
C LEU A 345 7.37 -2.81 16.39
N ALA A 346 7.61 -3.78 17.27
CA ALA A 346 7.16 -3.71 18.65
C ALA A 346 8.11 -4.48 19.58
N ASP A 347 7.97 -4.23 20.88
CA ASP A 347 8.57 -5.05 21.93
C ASP A 347 7.45 -5.83 22.62
N LEU A 348 7.51 -7.16 22.55
CA LEU A 348 6.48 -8.06 23.06
C LEU A 348 7.05 -9.01 24.11
N GLU A 349 6.27 -9.32 25.14
CA GLU A 349 6.60 -10.40 26.08
C GLU A 349 6.14 -11.74 25.49
N ILE A 350 7.09 -12.56 25.01
CA ILE A 350 6.84 -13.87 24.42
C ILE A 350 7.54 -14.93 25.27
N GLY A 351 6.78 -15.87 25.84
CA GLY A 351 7.32 -16.93 26.67
C GLY A 351 8.03 -16.43 27.94
N GLY A 352 7.60 -15.30 28.49
CA GLY A 352 8.19 -14.66 29.68
C GLY A 352 9.51 -13.94 29.40
N ARG A 353 9.77 -13.57 28.15
CA ARG A 353 10.93 -12.79 27.71
C ARG A 353 10.48 -11.64 26.83
N GLU A 354 11.06 -10.49 27.03
CA GLU A 354 10.93 -9.37 26.10
C GLU A 354 11.65 -9.69 24.79
N ARG A 355 10.96 -9.54 23.68
CA ARG A 355 11.45 -9.80 22.30
C ARG A 355 11.17 -8.58 21.44
N GLN A 356 12.17 -8.10 20.76
CA GLN A 356 12.06 -7.07 19.73
C GLN A 356 11.61 -7.73 18.44
N VAL A 357 10.42 -7.36 17.95
CA VAL A 357 9.78 -8.11 16.85
C VAL A 357 9.39 -7.24 15.67
N ILE A 358 9.31 -7.87 14.50
CA ILE A 358 8.55 -7.43 13.33
C ILE A 358 7.28 -8.25 13.26
N MET A 359 6.15 -7.59 13.06
CA MET A 359 4.86 -8.20 12.81
C MET A 359 4.39 -7.90 11.40
N GLN A 360 3.98 -8.92 10.64
CA GLN A 360 3.47 -8.75 9.28
C GLN A 360 2.38 -9.78 8.96
N ALA A 361 1.35 -9.36 8.22
CA ALA A 361 0.29 -10.19 7.67
C ALA A 361 0.29 -10.08 6.13
N PRO A 362 1.10 -10.85 5.41
CA PRO A 362 1.17 -10.80 3.94
C PRO A 362 -0.03 -11.47 3.27
N LYS A 363 -0.07 -11.41 1.93
CA LYS A 363 -1.13 -12.00 1.09
C LYS A 363 -1.35 -13.50 1.32
N ASN A 364 -0.35 -14.21 1.80
CA ASN A 364 -0.36 -15.67 1.95
C ASN A 364 -1.23 -16.22 3.09
N GLY A 365 -1.85 -15.35 3.89
CA GLY A 365 -2.82 -15.72 4.92
C GLY A 365 -2.23 -16.16 6.25
N PHE A 366 -0.93 -16.00 6.47
CA PHE A 366 -0.28 -16.23 7.78
C PHE A 366 0.13 -14.91 8.42
N PHE A 367 -0.02 -14.81 9.74
CA PHE A 367 0.50 -13.71 10.55
C PHE A 367 1.86 -14.11 11.13
N TYR A 368 2.89 -13.36 10.79
CA TYR A 368 4.27 -13.64 11.20
C TYR A 368 4.72 -12.74 12.34
N VAL A 369 5.42 -13.31 13.31
CA VAL A 369 6.18 -12.60 14.34
C VAL A 369 7.63 -13.06 14.25
N ILE A 370 8.54 -12.13 13.95
CA ILE A 370 9.95 -12.38 13.63
C ILE A 370 10.80 -11.53 14.57
N ASP A 371 11.88 -12.11 15.12
CA ASP A 371 12.89 -11.35 15.86
C ASP A 371 13.61 -10.37 14.95
N ARG A 372 13.51 -9.06 15.23
CA ARG A 372 13.98 -8.02 14.33
C ARG A 372 15.49 -7.86 14.28
N ALA A 373 16.23 -8.40 15.25
CA ALA A 373 17.68 -8.37 15.27
C ALA A 373 18.31 -9.48 14.42
N SER A 374 17.67 -10.66 14.36
CA SER A 374 18.24 -11.87 13.77
C SER A 374 17.49 -12.43 12.57
N GLY A 375 16.22 -12.08 12.37
CA GLY A 375 15.34 -12.71 11.38
C GLY A 375 14.80 -14.08 11.81
N GLU A 376 14.96 -14.49 13.10
CA GLU A 376 14.40 -15.73 13.64
C GLU A 376 12.87 -15.68 13.62
N LEU A 377 12.23 -16.69 13.01
CA LEU A 377 10.79 -16.86 13.11
C LEU A 377 10.41 -17.25 14.53
N LEU A 378 9.59 -16.45 15.21
CA LEU A 378 9.10 -16.72 16.56
C LEU A 378 7.76 -17.44 16.56
N SER A 379 6.86 -17.04 15.67
CA SER A 379 5.57 -17.68 15.46
C SER A 379 4.97 -17.29 14.10
N ALA A 380 4.13 -18.19 13.56
CA ALA A 380 3.33 -17.93 12.36
C ALA A 380 2.09 -18.82 12.37
N GLU A 381 0.90 -18.20 12.35
CA GLU A 381 -0.38 -18.89 12.31
C GLU A 381 -1.29 -18.28 11.24
N THR A 382 -2.22 -19.08 10.71
CA THR A 382 -3.16 -18.60 9.70
C THR A 382 -4.22 -17.70 10.34
N TYR A 383 -4.43 -16.53 9.72
CA TYR A 383 -5.51 -15.60 10.12
C TYR A 383 -6.73 -15.66 9.19
N VAL A 384 -6.71 -16.56 8.20
CA VAL A 384 -7.81 -16.84 7.28
C VAL A 384 -8.36 -18.23 7.50
N SER A 385 -9.64 -18.43 7.17
CA SER A 385 -10.30 -19.73 7.35
C SER A 385 -9.96 -20.71 6.23
N GLN A 386 -9.60 -20.20 5.05
CA GLN A 386 -9.28 -21.00 3.87
C GLN A 386 -7.86 -20.69 3.38
N ASN A 387 -7.00 -21.68 3.51
CA ASN A 387 -5.64 -21.63 3.00
C ASN A 387 -5.35 -22.91 2.22
N THR A 388 -5.40 -22.84 0.86
CA THR A 388 -5.25 -24.01 -0.01
C THR A 388 -3.83 -24.16 -0.56
N TRP A 389 -2.93 -23.19 -0.35
CA TRP A 389 -1.54 -23.27 -0.79
C TRP A 389 -0.63 -23.95 0.25
N ALA A 390 -0.79 -23.62 1.55
CA ALA A 390 -0.02 -24.22 2.63
C ALA A 390 -0.89 -24.54 3.83
N SER A 391 -0.60 -25.64 4.52
CA SER A 391 -1.34 -26.06 5.70
C SER A 391 -0.89 -25.37 6.98
N HIS A 392 0.40 -25.06 7.10
CA HIS A 392 1.03 -24.38 8.24
C HIS A 392 2.47 -23.98 7.88
N ILE A 393 3.10 -23.20 8.73
CA ILE A 393 4.54 -22.92 8.67
C ILE A 393 5.24 -23.88 9.62
N ASP A 394 6.18 -24.67 9.12
CA ASP A 394 7.02 -25.53 9.92
C ASP A 394 7.99 -24.68 10.77
N MET A 395 7.81 -24.68 12.07
CA MET A 395 8.58 -23.84 12.99
C MET A 395 10.05 -24.28 13.16
N GLU A 396 10.42 -25.48 12.74
CA GLU A 396 11.83 -25.94 12.79
C GLU A 396 12.62 -25.38 11.57
N THR A 397 11.97 -25.31 10.43
CA THR A 397 12.60 -24.88 9.16
C THR A 397 12.25 -23.45 8.76
N GLY A 398 11.19 -22.86 9.34
CA GLY A 398 10.61 -21.58 8.95
C GLY A 398 9.91 -21.63 7.59
N ARG A 399 9.65 -22.80 7.01
CA ARG A 399 9.11 -22.96 5.66
C ARG A 399 7.62 -23.34 5.66
N PRO A 400 6.84 -22.86 4.67
CA PRO A 400 5.47 -23.33 4.48
C PRO A 400 5.44 -24.81 4.11
N VAL A 401 4.49 -25.56 4.70
CA VAL A 401 4.18 -26.92 4.32
C VAL A 401 3.08 -26.87 3.27
N LEU A 402 3.48 -26.93 2.00
CA LEU A 402 2.59 -26.79 0.87
C LEU A 402 1.53 -27.90 0.82
N GLN A 403 0.32 -27.54 0.42
CA GLN A 403 -0.74 -28.52 0.16
C GLN A 403 -0.49 -29.19 -1.19
N ARG A 404 -1.05 -30.40 -1.34
CA ARG A 404 -0.91 -31.15 -2.59
C ARG A 404 -1.56 -30.38 -3.76
N GLY A 405 -0.77 -30.07 -4.78
CA GLY A 405 -1.22 -29.34 -5.97
C GLY A 405 -1.31 -27.83 -5.72
N ALA A 406 -0.55 -27.31 -4.79
CA ALA A 406 -0.45 -25.87 -4.53
C ALA A 406 0.20 -25.11 -5.70
N HIS A 407 1.22 -25.69 -6.34
CA HIS A 407 1.82 -25.06 -7.53
C HIS A 407 0.89 -25.09 -8.73
N ASN A 408 1.03 -24.07 -9.55
CA ASN A 408 0.19 -23.86 -10.71
C ASN A 408 0.62 -24.78 -11.88
N GLY A 409 -0.30 -25.63 -12.32
CA GLY A 409 -0.18 -26.44 -13.54
C GLY A 409 -1.10 -25.89 -14.63
N GLU A 410 -1.15 -26.58 -15.78
CA GLU A 410 -1.98 -26.20 -16.93
C GLU A 410 -3.49 -26.32 -16.67
N THR A 411 -3.91 -27.17 -15.73
CA THR A 411 -5.32 -27.36 -15.40
C THR A 411 -5.82 -26.29 -14.43
N PRO A 412 -6.91 -25.57 -14.75
CA PRO A 412 -7.47 -24.58 -13.84
C PRO A 412 -7.82 -25.17 -12.48
N HIS A 413 -7.41 -24.49 -11.41
CA HIS A 413 -7.75 -24.85 -10.04
C HIS A 413 -8.01 -23.61 -9.19
N LEU A 414 -8.80 -23.77 -8.13
CA LEU A 414 -9.10 -22.70 -7.19
C LEU A 414 -7.98 -22.60 -6.14
N MET A 415 -7.42 -21.41 -6.01
CA MET A 415 -6.43 -21.05 -4.98
C MET A 415 -7.02 -20.04 -4.02
N SER A 416 -6.90 -20.26 -2.72
CA SER A 416 -7.26 -19.35 -1.65
C SER A 416 -6.15 -19.37 -0.58
N PRO A 417 -5.67 -18.22 -0.11
CA PRO A 417 -5.93 -16.87 -0.63
C PRO A 417 -5.49 -16.69 -2.10
N SER A 418 -6.07 -15.70 -2.77
CA SER A 418 -5.69 -15.35 -4.15
C SER A 418 -4.58 -14.28 -4.19
N TRP A 419 -4.22 -13.82 -5.38
CA TRP A 419 -3.31 -12.68 -5.60
C TRP A 419 -3.85 -11.36 -5.03
N LEU A 420 -5.16 -11.23 -4.83
CA LEU A 420 -5.81 -10.11 -4.13
C LEU A 420 -5.77 -10.28 -2.61
N ALA A 421 -5.43 -11.45 -2.16
CA ALA A 421 -5.05 -11.87 -0.84
C ALA A 421 -5.92 -12.09 0.29
N ALA A 422 -5.33 -12.47 1.37
CA ALA A 422 -5.86 -12.40 2.72
C ALA A 422 -5.77 -10.98 3.29
N HIS A 423 -4.66 -10.28 3.07
CA HIS A 423 -4.42 -8.87 3.36
C HIS A 423 -3.44 -8.30 2.34
N THR A 424 -3.60 -7.03 1.95
CA THR A 424 -2.71 -6.37 1.02
C THR A 424 -2.11 -5.09 1.62
N TRP A 425 -1.80 -4.08 0.84
CA TRP A 425 -1.09 -2.86 1.27
C TRP A 425 -1.82 -1.98 2.30
N HIS A 426 -3.11 -2.22 2.56
CA HIS A 426 -3.88 -1.39 3.49
C HIS A 426 -3.19 -1.31 4.85
N PRO A 427 -2.96 -0.10 5.39
CA PRO A 427 -2.27 0.03 6.65
C PRO A 427 -2.91 -0.78 7.78
N MET A 428 -2.07 -1.53 8.51
CA MET A 428 -2.42 -2.18 9.77
C MET A 428 -2.14 -1.22 10.95
N ALA A 429 -2.63 -1.54 12.14
CA ALA A 429 -2.28 -0.82 13.36
C ALA A 429 -2.00 -1.79 14.50
N PHE A 430 -1.01 -1.47 15.34
CA PHE A 430 -0.76 -2.16 16.61
C PHE A 430 -1.08 -1.20 17.76
N ASN A 431 -1.91 -1.63 18.70
CA ASN A 431 -2.21 -0.84 19.90
C ASN A 431 -1.50 -1.47 21.11
N PRO A 432 -0.48 -0.80 21.67
CA PRO A 432 0.28 -1.33 22.80
C PRO A 432 -0.54 -1.45 24.11
N GLU A 433 -1.66 -0.73 24.24
CA GLU A 433 -2.52 -0.80 25.41
C GLU A 433 -3.40 -2.07 25.41
N THR A 434 -3.88 -2.48 24.23
CA THR A 434 -4.64 -3.73 24.07
C THR A 434 -3.76 -4.94 23.78
N GLY A 435 -2.54 -4.72 23.29
CA GLY A 435 -1.65 -5.76 22.78
C GLY A 435 -2.11 -6.39 21.46
N LEU A 436 -3.06 -5.78 20.76
CA LEU A 436 -3.68 -6.33 19.55
C LEU A 436 -3.20 -5.62 18.28
N VAL A 437 -3.11 -6.40 17.21
CA VAL A 437 -2.94 -5.92 15.85
C VAL A 437 -4.30 -5.89 15.15
N TYR A 438 -4.56 -4.80 14.42
CA TYR A 438 -5.79 -4.63 13.65
C TYR A 438 -5.48 -4.54 12.17
N LEU A 439 -6.23 -5.28 11.37
CA LEU A 439 -6.04 -5.31 9.93
C LEU A 439 -7.37 -5.50 9.17
N SER A 440 -7.41 -4.95 7.95
CA SER A 440 -8.46 -5.24 6.98
C SER A 440 -8.13 -6.55 6.29
N ALA A 441 -8.81 -7.63 6.65
CA ALA A 441 -8.58 -8.96 6.13
C ALA A 441 -9.74 -9.43 5.26
N GLN A 442 -9.49 -10.45 4.43
CA GLN A 442 -10.50 -10.99 3.52
C GLN A 442 -10.27 -12.45 3.17
N GLU A 443 -11.38 -13.16 2.94
CA GLU A 443 -11.41 -14.46 2.27
C GLU A 443 -11.69 -14.21 0.80
N GLN A 444 -10.75 -14.55 -0.06
CA GLN A 444 -10.92 -14.40 -1.50
C GLN A 444 -10.07 -15.40 -2.27
N GLY A 445 -10.73 -16.21 -3.10
CA GLY A 445 -10.07 -17.13 -4.01
C GLY A 445 -10.03 -16.60 -5.45
N ASP A 446 -9.13 -17.17 -6.26
CA ASP A 446 -9.11 -16.98 -7.72
C ASP A 446 -8.72 -18.28 -8.43
N VAL A 447 -8.94 -18.33 -9.73
CA VAL A 447 -8.67 -19.51 -10.56
C VAL A 447 -7.36 -19.35 -11.29
N TYR A 448 -6.41 -20.21 -10.97
CA TYR A 448 -5.08 -20.22 -11.55
C TYR A 448 -4.93 -21.37 -12.56
N ALA A 449 -4.16 -21.13 -13.60
CA ALA A 449 -3.57 -22.13 -14.49
C ALA A 449 -2.29 -21.54 -15.09
N ALA A 450 -1.22 -22.31 -15.15
CA ALA A 450 0.00 -21.90 -15.83
C ALA A 450 -0.15 -22.05 -17.35
N MET A 451 0.38 -21.10 -18.09
CA MET A 451 0.64 -21.23 -19.51
C MET A 451 1.80 -22.20 -19.74
N ASP A 452 1.81 -22.94 -20.85
CA ASP A 452 3.01 -23.65 -21.26
C ASP A 452 4.17 -22.65 -21.46
N ALA A 453 5.34 -22.98 -20.95
CA ALA A 453 6.51 -22.10 -21.05
C ALA A 453 6.94 -21.83 -22.50
N GLU A 454 6.68 -22.78 -23.45
CA GLU A 454 6.94 -22.60 -24.87
C GLU A 454 6.01 -21.60 -25.53
N ASP A 455 4.79 -21.46 -25.00
CA ASP A 455 3.76 -20.51 -25.48
C ASP A 455 3.87 -19.12 -24.85
N PHE A 456 4.67 -18.98 -23.78
CA PHE A 456 4.85 -17.70 -23.12
C PHE A 456 5.65 -16.73 -23.98
N SER A 457 5.09 -15.54 -24.19
CA SER A 457 5.77 -14.43 -24.86
C SER A 457 5.65 -13.14 -24.05
N PHE A 458 6.79 -12.55 -23.71
CA PHE A 458 6.81 -11.27 -23.02
C PHE A 458 6.25 -10.15 -23.91
N THR A 459 5.32 -9.37 -23.37
CA THR A 459 4.73 -8.22 -24.04
C THR A 459 5.03 -6.95 -23.25
N TYR A 460 5.73 -6.02 -23.86
CA TYR A 460 6.02 -4.73 -23.24
C TYR A 460 4.74 -3.95 -22.91
N HIS A 461 4.69 -3.26 -21.78
CA HIS A 461 3.55 -2.49 -21.28
C HIS A 461 2.28 -3.31 -20.98
N ARG A 462 2.41 -4.62 -20.81
CA ARG A 462 1.33 -5.51 -20.34
C ARG A 462 1.76 -6.30 -19.11
N SER A 463 0.78 -6.78 -18.37
CA SER A 463 1.05 -7.76 -17.31
C SER A 463 1.50 -9.08 -17.95
N ASN A 464 2.65 -9.58 -17.50
CA ASN A 464 3.32 -10.78 -17.99
C ASN A 464 3.26 -11.88 -16.91
N SER A 465 2.07 -12.18 -16.40
CA SER A 465 1.90 -13.14 -15.30
C SER A 465 2.27 -14.59 -15.67
N GLY A 466 2.15 -14.97 -16.93
CA GLY A 466 2.28 -16.36 -17.38
C GLY A 466 1.06 -17.22 -17.06
N GLN A 467 -0.05 -16.61 -16.61
CA GLN A 467 -1.31 -17.32 -16.41
C GLN A 467 -2.03 -17.57 -17.73
N ASP A 468 -2.51 -18.80 -17.93
CA ASP A 468 -3.47 -19.12 -18.98
C ASP A 468 -4.90 -18.89 -18.49
N ARG A 469 -5.48 -17.77 -18.88
CA ARG A 469 -6.87 -17.39 -18.53
C ARG A 469 -7.92 -17.96 -19.49
N ARG A 470 -7.51 -18.74 -20.51
CA ARG A 470 -8.39 -19.27 -21.56
C ARG A 470 -8.60 -20.77 -21.45
N SER A 471 -7.74 -21.48 -20.72
CA SER A 471 -7.87 -22.92 -20.50
C SER A 471 -9.19 -23.26 -19.82
N ASP A 472 -9.90 -24.25 -20.33
CA ASP A 472 -11.14 -24.84 -19.81
C ASP A 472 -12.15 -23.80 -19.27
N PRO A 473 -12.83 -23.03 -20.14
CA PRO A 473 -13.72 -21.93 -19.71
C PRO A 473 -14.85 -22.40 -18.79
N ASP A 474 -15.37 -23.63 -19.01
CA ASP A 474 -16.46 -24.17 -18.21
C ASP A 474 -16.02 -24.51 -16.79
N LEU A 475 -14.86 -25.15 -16.65
CA LEU A 475 -14.27 -25.41 -15.32
C LEU A 475 -13.94 -24.11 -14.61
N ARG A 476 -13.34 -23.13 -15.32
CA ARG A 476 -13.06 -21.80 -14.74
C ARG A 476 -14.32 -21.11 -14.22
N ALA A 477 -15.40 -21.13 -14.99
CA ALA A 477 -16.68 -20.54 -14.57
C ALA A 477 -17.21 -21.19 -13.29
N GLN A 478 -17.18 -22.52 -13.20
CA GLN A 478 -17.61 -23.25 -11.99
C GLN A 478 -16.73 -22.93 -10.78
N LEU A 479 -15.40 -22.86 -10.95
CA LEU A 479 -14.46 -22.55 -9.87
C LEU A 479 -14.61 -21.09 -9.42
N MET A 480 -14.81 -20.15 -10.34
CA MET A 480 -15.07 -18.74 -10.02
C MET A 480 -16.41 -18.53 -9.30
N GLU A 481 -17.46 -19.27 -9.66
CA GLU A 481 -18.72 -19.23 -8.91
C GLU A 481 -18.52 -19.68 -7.46
N ARG A 482 -17.73 -20.75 -7.26
CA ARG A 482 -17.36 -21.21 -5.92
C ARG A 482 -16.52 -20.16 -5.18
N ALA A 483 -15.51 -19.57 -5.82
CA ALA A 483 -14.68 -18.52 -5.21
C ALA A 483 -15.54 -17.34 -4.70
N ARG A 484 -16.47 -16.85 -5.54
CA ARG A 484 -17.39 -15.76 -5.19
C ARG A 484 -18.34 -16.09 -4.04
N ALA A 485 -18.77 -17.34 -3.92
CA ALA A 485 -19.64 -17.77 -2.82
C ALA A 485 -18.92 -17.78 -1.46
N GLU A 486 -17.61 -17.80 -1.45
CA GLU A 486 -16.76 -17.85 -0.27
C GLU A 486 -16.13 -16.47 0.04
N GLU A 487 -16.36 -15.44 -0.80
CA GLU A 487 -15.83 -14.10 -0.61
C GLU A 487 -16.39 -13.42 0.66
N GLN A 488 -15.51 -12.88 1.48
CA GLN A 488 -15.87 -12.15 2.68
C GLN A 488 -14.78 -11.15 3.06
N GLY A 489 -15.17 -9.93 3.49
CA GLY A 489 -14.26 -8.97 4.10
C GLY A 489 -14.49 -8.87 5.60
N TYR A 490 -13.47 -8.53 6.36
CA TYR A 490 -13.61 -8.30 7.80
C TYR A 490 -12.50 -7.39 8.35
N LEU A 491 -12.83 -6.67 9.42
CA LEU A 491 -11.87 -6.04 10.30
C LEU A 491 -11.49 -7.08 11.36
N LEU A 492 -10.22 -7.42 11.43
CA LEU A 492 -9.70 -8.42 12.35
C LEU A 492 -8.87 -7.77 13.45
N ALA A 493 -9.11 -8.17 14.70
CA ALA A 493 -8.20 -7.96 15.81
C ALA A 493 -7.48 -9.28 16.13
N TRP A 494 -6.16 -9.25 16.03
CA TRP A 494 -5.30 -10.41 16.20
C TRP A 494 -4.36 -10.23 17.38
N ASP A 495 -4.28 -11.23 18.24
CA ASP A 495 -3.29 -11.28 19.31
C ASP A 495 -1.97 -11.88 18.77
N PRO A 496 -0.90 -11.09 18.63
CA PRO A 496 0.35 -11.54 18.04
C PRO A 496 1.14 -12.48 18.95
N VAL A 497 0.84 -12.51 20.26
CA VAL A 497 1.52 -13.35 21.24
C VAL A 497 0.90 -14.75 21.29
N THR A 498 -0.43 -14.82 21.34
CA THR A 498 -1.17 -16.10 21.33
C THR A 498 -1.45 -16.63 19.94
N GLN A 499 -1.19 -15.82 18.90
CA GLN A 499 -1.45 -16.13 17.50
C GLN A 499 -2.90 -16.55 17.27
N SER A 500 -3.84 -15.73 17.74
CA SER A 500 -5.27 -16.04 17.66
C SER A 500 -6.12 -14.78 17.47
N GLU A 501 -7.28 -14.98 16.87
CA GLU A 501 -8.29 -13.95 16.77
C GLU A 501 -8.83 -13.54 18.13
N ALA A 502 -8.80 -12.24 18.45
CA ALA A 502 -9.46 -11.69 19.61
C ALA A 502 -10.94 -11.37 19.30
N TRP A 503 -11.19 -10.71 18.17
CA TRP A 503 -12.52 -10.41 17.65
C TRP A 503 -12.47 -10.04 16.16
N ARG A 504 -13.62 -10.06 15.48
CA ARG A 504 -13.80 -9.57 14.10
C ARG A 504 -15.11 -8.84 13.86
N VAL A 505 -15.09 -7.91 12.91
CA VAL A 505 -16.30 -7.30 12.33
C VAL A 505 -16.39 -7.71 10.87
N THR A 506 -17.46 -8.40 10.49
CA THR A 506 -17.65 -8.93 9.14
C THR A 506 -18.34 -7.90 8.23
N TYR A 507 -17.87 -7.80 7.00
CA TYR A 507 -18.42 -6.98 5.93
C TYR A 507 -19.04 -7.83 4.82
N PRO A 508 -19.96 -7.26 4.02
CA PRO A 508 -20.62 -8.01 2.95
C PRO A 508 -19.69 -8.38 1.80
N HIS A 509 -18.62 -7.61 1.60
CA HIS A 509 -17.62 -7.79 0.55
C HIS A 509 -16.23 -7.43 1.04
N PRO A 510 -15.15 -7.93 0.39
CA PRO A 510 -13.79 -7.45 0.55
C PRO A 510 -13.64 -5.97 0.18
N GLY A 511 -12.51 -5.34 0.55
CA GLY A 511 -12.10 -4.02 0.04
C GLY A 511 -12.30 -2.85 1.01
N SER A 512 -12.43 -3.11 2.33
CA SER A 512 -12.35 -2.04 3.34
C SER A 512 -10.92 -1.50 3.45
N GLY A 513 -10.78 -0.23 3.88
CA GLY A 513 -9.51 0.48 3.94
C GLY A 513 -8.61 0.12 5.12
N GLY A 514 -7.51 0.86 5.22
CA GLY A 514 -6.56 0.74 6.32
C GLY A 514 -7.12 1.23 7.65
N VAL A 515 -6.41 0.93 8.74
CA VAL A 515 -6.84 1.22 10.11
C VAL A 515 -5.92 2.19 10.84
N LEU A 516 -6.47 2.89 11.81
CA LEU A 516 -5.79 3.76 12.78
C LEU A 516 -6.28 3.38 14.17
N ALA A 517 -5.36 3.16 15.13
CA ALA A 517 -5.66 2.99 16.55
C ALA A 517 -5.27 4.22 17.37
N THR A 518 -5.99 4.49 18.47
CA THR A 518 -5.69 5.62 19.37
C THR A 518 -5.79 5.23 20.84
N ALA A 519 -5.14 6.01 21.71
CA ALA A 519 -5.25 5.88 23.16
C ALA A 519 -6.66 6.15 23.70
N GLY A 520 -7.55 6.74 22.90
CA GLY A 520 -8.97 6.89 23.23
C GLY A 520 -9.82 5.61 23.13
N ASN A 521 -9.21 4.43 23.03
CA ASN A 521 -9.82 3.13 22.73
C ASN A 521 -10.58 3.13 21.40
N LEU A 522 -10.07 3.86 20.39
CA LEU A 522 -10.73 3.95 19.09
C LEU A 522 -9.93 3.24 18.02
N LEU A 523 -10.67 2.58 17.13
CA LEU A 523 -10.18 2.01 15.89
C LEU A 523 -10.97 2.62 14.73
N VAL A 524 -10.29 3.38 13.86
CA VAL A 524 -10.91 4.11 12.74
C VAL A 524 -10.66 3.37 11.44
N GLN A 525 -11.72 3.11 10.67
CA GLN A 525 -11.63 2.41 9.38
C GLN A 525 -12.61 2.98 8.36
N GLY A 526 -12.13 3.17 7.12
CA GLY A 526 -12.98 3.29 5.95
C GLY A 526 -13.54 1.93 5.54
N THR A 527 -14.86 1.83 5.30
CA THR A 527 -15.49 0.54 5.04
C THR A 527 -16.00 0.40 3.61
N ILE A 528 -16.09 -0.85 3.12
CA ILE A 528 -16.70 -1.18 1.82
C ILE A 528 -18.19 -0.77 1.73
N LYS A 529 -18.83 -0.46 2.86
CA LYS A 529 -20.21 0.08 2.90
C LYS A 529 -20.28 1.56 2.51
N GLN A 530 -19.18 2.16 2.08
CA GLN A 530 -19.05 3.59 1.80
C GLN A 530 -19.28 4.45 3.05
N THR A 531 -18.72 4.01 4.17
CA THR A 531 -18.80 4.72 5.46
C THR A 531 -17.41 4.90 6.06
N LEU A 532 -17.25 5.94 6.87
CA LEU A 532 -16.21 5.97 7.89
C LEU A 532 -16.82 5.41 9.18
N ALA A 533 -16.21 4.38 9.74
CA ALA A 533 -16.65 3.72 10.95
C ALA A 533 -15.59 3.79 12.04
N ILE A 534 -16.03 3.93 13.29
CA ILE A 534 -15.16 3.94 14.47
C ILE A 534 -15.66 2.88 15.43
N TYR A 535 -14.75 1.98 15.81
CA TYR A 535 -15.01 0.86 16.70
C TYR A 535 -14.23 1.02 18.01
N ALA A 536 -14.70 0.38 19.07
CA ALA A 536 -13.89 0.19 20.28
C ALA A 536 -12.75 -0.79 19.99
N ALA A 537 -11.52 -0.40 20.28
CA ALA A 537 -10.33 -1.18 19.91
C ALA A 537 -10.24 -2.50 20.68
N ASP A 538 -10.76 -2.54 21.92
CA ASP A 538 -10.74 -3.73 22.78
C ASP A 538 -11.79 -4.79 22.43
N SER A 539 -12.88 -4.41 21.72
CA SER A 539 -14.04 -5.29 21.56
C SER A 539 -14.66 -5.34 20.16
N GLY A 540 -14.28 -4.42 19.26
CA GLY A 540 -14.90 -4.29 17.95
C GLY A 540 -16.34 -3.73 17.96
N ALA A 541 -16.81 -3.22 19.10
CA ALA A 541 -18.12 -2.59 19.18
C ALA A 541 -18.16 -1.32 18.32
N LEU A 542 -19.18 -1.20 17.45
CA LEU A 542 -19.37 0.01 16.64
C LEU A 542 -19.80 1.17 17.54
N LEU A 543 -18.99 2.23 17.58
CA LEU A 543 -19.20 3.43 18.39
C LEU A 543 -19.81 4.58 17.58
N TRP A 544 -19.40 4.71 16.30
CA TRP A 544 -19.85 5.77 15.41
C TRP A 544 -19.68 5.34 13.96
N GLU A 545 -20.60 5.76 13.09
CA GLU A 545 -20.52 5.50 11.63
C GLU A 545 -21.17 6.67 10.89
N MET A 546 -20.55 7.11 9.79
CA MET A 546 -21.07 8.14 8.90
C MET A 546 -20.97 7.70 7.45
N PRO A 547 -22.05 7.76 6.65
CA PRO A 547 -22.01 7.58 5.20
C PRO A 547 -21.19 8.71 4.54
N ILE A 548 -20.30 8.36 3.62
CA ILE A 548 -19.40 9.31 2.93
C ILE A 548 -19.40 9.16 1.41
N ASP A 549 -20.30 8.36 0.86
CA ASP A 549 -20.55 8.19 -0.59
C ASP A 549 -19.31 7.71 -1.39
N GLN A 550 -18.27 7.25 -0.70
CA GLN A 550 -17.05 6.67 -1.26
C GLN A 550 -16.54 5.57 -0.33
N VAL A 551 -15.71 4.67 -0.86
CA VAL A 551 -14.93 3.77 -0.02
C VAL A 551 -13.59 4.43 0.30
N PRO A 552 -13.31 4.77 1.58
CA PRO A 552 -11.99 5.22 1.96
C PRO A 552 -11.04 4.03 2.04
N VAL A 553 -10.22 3.85 1.01
CA VAL A 553 -9.23 2.76 0.97
C VAL A 553 -7.94 3.11 1.69
N ALA A 554 -7.64 4.41 1.84
CA ALA A 554 -6.49 4.91 2.59
C ALA A 554 -6.60 4.61 4.10
N GLY A 555 -5.49 4.76 4.81
CA GLY A 555 -5.49 4.78 6.27
C GLY A 555 -5.80 6.18 6.81
N ALA A 556 -6.64 6.26 7.85
CA ALA A 556 -6.89 7.50 8.57
C ALA A 556 -5.65 7.94 9.37
N ILE A 557 -5.58 9.24 9.68
CA ILE A 557 -4.64 9.83 10.62
C ILE A 557 -5.38 10.63 11.69
N THR A 558 -4.72 10.93 12.81
CA THR A 558 -5.23 11.87 13.81
C THR A 558 -4.13 12.83 14.25
N TYR A 559 -4.51 14.07 14.52
CA TYR A 559 -3.58 15.15 14.88
C TYR A 559 -4.27 16.18 15.77
N MET A 560 -3.53 17.15 16.28
CA MET A 560 -4.05 18.23 17.11
C MET A 560 -3.56 19.58 16.62
N VAL A 561 -4.47 20.54 16.50
CA VAL A 561 -4.18 21.97 16.23
C VAL A 561 -4.90 22.81 17.28
N ASP A 562 -4.19 23.76 17.89
CA ASP A 562 -4.71 24.67 18.91
C ASP A 562 -5.49 23.97 20.04
N GLY A 563 -5.03 22.78 20.44
CA GLY A 563 -5.65 21.99 21.51
C GLY A 563 -6.93 21.27 21.09
N VAL A 564 -7.25 21.20 19.80
CA VAL A 564 -8.39 20.45 19.24
C VAL A 564 -7.87 19.27 18.45
N GLN A 565 -8.36 18.06 18.75
CA GLN A 565 -8.04 16.84 18.02
C GLN A 565 -8.93 16.69 16.77
N TYR A 566 -8.28 16.29 15.68
CA TYR A 566 -8.90 15.99 14.37
C TYR A 566 -8.62 14.56 13.94
N ILE A 567 -9.47 14.03 13.07
CA ILE A 567 -9.25 12.79 12.32
C ILE A 567 -9.36 13.13 10.83
N ALA A 568 -8.38 12.75 10.02
CA ALA A 568 -8.39 12.96 8.58
C ALA A 568 -8.26 11.65 7.80
N ILE A 569 -8.91 11.57 6.63
CA ILE A 569 -8.85 10.40 5.75
C ILE A 569 -9.13 10.78 4.30
N ASN A 570 -8.40 10.16 3.37
CA ASN A 570 -8.74 10.18 1.96
C ASN A 570 -9.84 9.15 1.65
N ALA A 571 -10.87 9.57 0.94
CA ALA A 571 -11.97 8.73 0.48
C ALA A 571 -12.01 8.74 -1.05
N GLY A 572 -11.87 7.58 -1.67
CA GLY A 572 -11.87 7.39 -3.12
C GLY A 572 -11.37 6.01 -3.48
N TRP A 573 -12.03 5.31 -4.41
CA TRP A 573 -11.71 3.91 -4.65
C TRP A 573 -11.62 3.48 -6.12
N GLY A 574 -12.04 4.25 -7.06
CA GLY A 574 -12.16 3.85 -8.47
C GLY A 574 -10.83 3.61 -9.20
N GLY A 575 -10.86 2.82 -10.27
CA GLY A 575 -9.76 2.72 -11.26
C GLY A 575 -8.66 1.71 -10.96
N SER A 576 -8.87 0.80 -10.02
CA SER A 576 -7.99 -0.36 -9.81
C SER A 576 -8.81 -1.65 -9.80
N PRO A 577 -8.30 -2.77 -10.35
CA PRO A 577 -8.99 -4.05 -10.30
C PRO A 577 -9.24 -4.55 -8.87
N VAL A 578 -8.37 -4.15 -7.94
CA VAL A 578 -8.48 -4.48 -6.51
C VAL A 578 -9.75 -3.89 -5.89
N TYR A 579 -10.29 -2.81 -6.45
CA TYR A 579 -11.45 -2.10 -5.92
C TYR A 579 -12.76 -2.35 -6.68
N ASN A 580 -12.71 -3.10 -7.77
CA ASN A 580 -13.90 -3.42 -8.57
C ASN A 580 -14.66 -4.65 -8.07
N LEU A 581 -14.46 -5.02 -6.80
CA LEU A 581 -15.03 -6.24 -6.20
C LEU A 581 -16.51 -6.09 -5.82
N ALA A 582 -16.99 -4.86 -5.69
CA ALA A 582 -18.39 -4.60 -5.38
C ALA A 582 -19.03 -3.69 -6.45
N PRO A 583 -20.33 -3.87 -6.78
CA PRO A 583 -21.04 -3.04 -7.75
C PRO A 583 -21.40 -1.67 -7.15
N LEU A 584 -20.39 -0.94 -6.66
CA LEU A 584 -20.57 0.35 -6.04
C LEU A 584 -20.48 1.46 -7.08
N ARG A 585 -21.28 2.50 -6.88
CA ARG A 585 -21.14 3.73 -7.65
C ARG A 585 -19.91 4.48 -7.18
N ASN A 586 -19.18 5.01 -8.14
CA ASN A 586 -18.04 5.87 -7.89
C ASN A 586 -18.48 7.34 -7.96
N SER A 587 -17.94 8.18 -7.09
CA SER A 587 -18.08 9.62 -7.10
C SER A 587 -16.71 10.30 -6.95
N THR A 588 -16.67 11.62 -6.87
CA THR A 588 -15.42 12.37 -6.68
C THR A 588 -14.71 11.95 -5.39
N ALA A 589 -13.41 11.68 -5.48
CA ALA A 589 -12.60 11.42 -4.28
C ALA A 589 -12.46 12.67 -3.42
N ARG A 590 -12.32 12.49 -2.11
CA ARG A 590 -12.29 13.58 -1.12
C ARG A 590 -11.25 13.36 -0.05
N LEU A 591 -10.66 14.46 0.39
CA LEU A 591 -10.02 14.54 1.71
C LEU A 591 -11.08 14.98 2.73
N LEU A 592 -11.29 14.20 3.78
CA LEU A 592 -12.30 14.45 4.82
C LEU A 592 -11.63 14.68 6.16
N VAL A 593 -12.06 15.71 6.89
CA VAL A 593 -11.51 16.02 8.22
C VAL A 593 -12.64 16.22 9.24
N PHE A 594 -12.50 15.54 10.38
CA PHE A 594 -13.50 15.44 11.44
C PHE A 594 -12.96 15.98 12.77
N ARG A 595 -13.83 16.55 13.59
CA ARG A 595 -13.54 16.89 14.99
C ARG A 595 -14.81 16.82 15.85
N LEU A 596 -14.66 16.81 17.16
CA LEU A 596 -15.81 16.89 18.07
C LEU A 596 -16.59 18.18 17.85
N ASP A 597 -17.92 18.06 17.97
CA ASP A 597 -18.89 19.16 17.89
C ASP A 597 -18.81 20.00 16.60
N ALA A 598 -18.20 19.48 15.54
CA ALA A 598 -18.26 20.15 14.24
C ALA A 598 -19.69 20.14 13.70
N THR A 599 -20.15 21.31 13.23
CA THR A 599 -21.49 21.49 12.66
C THR A 599 -21.44 22.44 11.48
N GLY A 600 -22.43 22.37 10.60
CA GLY A 600 -22.58 23.29 9.47
C GLY A 600 -21.88 22.87 8.19
N VAL A 601 -21.04 21.85 8.21
CA VAL A 601 -20.45 21.24 7.01
C VAL A 601 -21.18 19.93 6.72
N THR A 602 -21.62 19.76 5.48
CA THR A 602 -22.29 18.54 5.00
C THR A 602 -21.75 18.17 3.65
N LEU A 603 -21.55 16.87 3.40
CA LEU A 603 -21.18 16.39 2.08
C LEU A 603 -22.31 16.69 1.06
N PRO A 604 -21.96 16.97 -0.20
CA PRO A 604 -22.96 16.99 -1.27
C PRO A 604 -23.76 15.69 -1.29
N PRO A 605 -25.06 15.72 -1.62
CA PRO A 605 -25.81 14.49 -1.74
C PRO A 605 -25.23 13.62 -2.86
N PRO A 606 -25.30 12.28 -2.74
CA PRO A 606 -24.93 11.39 -3.82
C PRO A 606 -25.62 11.79 -5.13
N PRO A 607 -24.93 11.65 -6.28
CA PRO A 607 -25.57 11.94 -7.56
C PRO A 607 -26.84 11.10 -7.74
N GLU A 608 -27.91 11.73 -8.19
CA GLU A 608 -29.15 11.02 -8.49
C GLU A 608 -28.91 9.83 -9.42
N PRO A 609 -29.55 8.67 -9.18
CA PRO A 609 -29.46 7.54 -10.06
C PRO A 609 -29.94 7.89 -11.48
N VAL A 610 -29.03 8.03 -12.41
CA VAL A 610 -29.36 8.21 -13.81
C VAL A 610 -29.77 6.86 -14.42
N ALA A 611 -30.94 6.77 -15.03
CA ALA A 611 -31.35 5.57 -15.73
C ALA A 611 -30.40 5.25 -16.89
N LEU A 612 -30.13 3.96 -17.12
CA LEU A 612 -29.30 3.54 -18.23
C LEU A 612 -29.91 4.07 -19.55
N PRO A 613 -29.17 4.84 -20.37
CA PRO A 613 -29.68 5.35 -21.61
C PRO A 613 -29.95 4.18 -22.56
N ARG A 614 -31.02 4.26 -23.36
CA ARG A 614 -31.33 3.19 -24.32
C ARG A 614 -30.14 2.95 -25.25
N PRO A 615 -29.54 1.74 -25.21
CA PRO A 615 -28.40 1.42 -26.06
C PRO A 615 -28.79 1.37 -27.55
N PRO A 616 -27.84 1.53 -28.48
CA PRO A 616 -28.10 1.27 -29.89
C PRO A 616 -28.37 -0.23 -30.11
N PHE A 617 -29.02 -0.51 -31.25
CA PHE A 617 -29.24 -1.91 -31.65
C PHE A 617 -27.93 -2.61 -31.96
N LEU A 618 -27.71 -3.80 -31.40
CA LEU A 618 -26.52 -4.61 -31.67
C LEU A 618 -26.61 -5.21 -33.10
N MET A 619 -25.64 -4.84 -33.93
CA MET A 619 -25.55 -5.35 -35.32
C MET A 619 -24.41 -6.38 -35.50
N ALA A 620 -23.56 -6.56 -34.48
CA ALA A 620 -22.39 -7.43 -34.55
C ALA A 620 -22.75 -8.91 -34.35
N PRO A 621 -22.05 -9.84 -35.01
CA PRO A 621 -22.20 -11.25 -34.76
C PRO A 621 -21.59 -11.63 -33.40
N GLU A 622 -22.07 -12.74 -32.83
CA GLU A 622 -21.64 -13.25 -31.51
C GLU A 622 -20.11 -13.44 -31.40
N ALA A 623 -19.48 -13.95 -32.45
CA ALA A 623 -18.02 -14.10 -32.48
C ALA A 623 -17.27 -12.76 -32.31
N GLN A 624 -17.79 -11.65 -32.86
CA GLN A 624 -17.19 -10.31 -32.66
C GLN A 624 -17.42 -9.81 -31.26
N VAL A 625 -18.58 -10.06 -30.66
CA VAL A 625 -18.87 -9.70 -29.26
C VAL A 625 -17.96 -10.45 -28.30
N SER A 626 -17.78 -11.79 -28.51
CA SER A 626 -16.87 -12.60 -27.69
C SER A 626 -15.42 -12.11 -27.79
N ARG A 627 -14.94 -11.84 -29.01
CA ARG A 627 -13.61 -11.23 -29.20
C ARG A 627 -13.49 -9.90 -28.51
N GLY A 628 -14.54 -9.06 -28.55
CA GLY A 628 -14.57 -7.77 -27.85
C GLY A 628 -14.54 -7.92 -26.35
N ARG A 629 -15.19 -8.93 -25.78
CA ARG A 629 -15.13 -9.23 -24.32
C ARG A 629 -13.72 -9.59 -23.89
N GLU A 630 -13.01 -10.42 -24.64
CA GLU A 630 -11.62 -10.79 -24.35
C GLU A 630 -10.71 -9.56 -24.36
N LEU A 631 -10.75 -8.79 -25.46
CA LEU A 631 -9.94 -7.58 -25.61
C LEU A 631 -10.26 -6.51 -24.56
N TYR A 632 -11.53 -6.38 -24.17
CA TYR A 632 -11.95 -5.51 -23.08
C TYR A 632 -11.34 -5.96 -21.75
N GLY A 633 -11.42 -7.25 -21.43
CA GLY A 633 -10.82 -7.80 -20.21
C GLY A 633 -9.32 -7.55 -20.11
N GLU A 634 -8.61 -7.67 -21.23
CA GLU A 634 -7.16 -7.47 -21.29
C GLU A 634 -6.72 -6.00 -21.19
N ASN A 635 -7.49 -5.06 -21.76
CA ASN A 635 -7.04 -3.69 -21.95
C ASN A 635 -7.86 -2.62 -21.22
N CYS A 636 -9.12 -2.87 -20.88
CA CYS A 636 -10.06 -1.84 -20.42
C CYS A 636 -10.58 -2.08 -19.00
N ALA A 637 -10.78 -3.36 -18.62
CA ALA A 637 -11.42 -3.75 -17.37
C ALA A 637 -10.72 -3.21 -16.11
N ARG A 638 -9.40 -3.03 -16.17
CA ARG A 638 -8.61 -2.45 -15.07
C ARG A 638 -9.14 -1.10 -14.61
N CYS A 639 -9.48 -0.22 -15.56
CA CYS A 639 -9.97 1.12 -15.26
C CYS A 639 -11.50 1.22 -15.26
N HIS A 640 -12.18 0.45 -16.12
CA HIS A 640 -13.61 0.55 -16.35
C HIS A 640 -14.43 -0.57 -15.69
N GLY A 641 -13.81 -1.38 -14.86
CA GLY A 641 -14.45 -2.47 -14.13
C GLY A 641 -14.68 -3.73 -14.97
N PRO A 642 -14.84 -4.89 -14.34
CA PRO A 642 -15.18 -6.12 -15.00
C PRO A 642 -16.55 -5.97 -15.69
N ASP A 643 -16.68 -6.55 -16.87
CA ASP A 643 -17.91 -6.51 -17.66
C ASP A 643 -18.48 -5.10 -17.94
N ALA A 644 -17.61 -4.07 -17.99
CA ALA A 644 -17.94 -2.67 -18.25
C ALA A 644 -18.83 -2.00 -17.18
N VAL A 645 -18.83 -2.54 -15.96
CA VAL A 645 -19.62 -2.05 -14.82
C VAL A 645 -18.73 -1.31 -13.82
N GLY A 646 -19.08 -0.09 -13.49
CA GLY A 646 -18.38 0.71 -12.47
C GLY A 646 -17.05 1.31 -12.96
N GLY A 647 -16.00 1.23 -12.14
CA GLY A 647 -14.69 1.81 -12.44
C GLY A 647 -14.66 3.33 -12.49
N VAL A 648 -13.68 3.89 -13.19
CA VAL A 648 -13.51 5.36 -13.37
C VAL A 648 -14.68 5.96 -14.16
N ALA A 649 -15.20 5.21 -15.14
CA ALA A 649 -16.38 5.57 -15.92
C ALA A 649 -17.10 4.28 -16.33
N ASP A 650 -18.35 4.17 -15.99
CA ASP A 650 -19.20 3.07 -16.38
C ASP A 650 -19.58 3.18 -17.86
N LEU A 651 -19.02 2.33 -18.70
CA LEU A 651 -19.11 2.45 -20.15
C LEU A 651 -20.50 2.06 -20.72
N ARG A 652 -21.39 1.53 -19.90
CA ARG A 652 -22.79 1.31 -20.30
C ARG A 652 -23.53 2.63 -20.52
N TRP A 653 -23.10 3.73 -19.88
CA TRP A 653 -23.67 5.08 -20.03
C TRP A 653 -23.06 5.92 -21.14
N MET A 654 -22.28 5.34 -22.07
CA MET A 654 -21.74 6.10 -23.19
C MET A 654 -22.83 6.85 -23.97
N THR A 655 -22.60 8.12 -24.26
CA THR A 655 -23.47 8.94 -25.10
C THR A 655 -23.35 8.54 -26.57
N ALA A 656 -24.26 9.01 -27.42
CA ALA A 656 -24.17 8.79 -28.87
C ALA A 656 -22.88 9.42 -29.45
N GLU A 657 -22.45 10.56 -28.92
CA GLU A 657 -21.21 11.24 -29.33
C GLU A 657 -19.96 10.42 -28.92
N THR A 658 -19.91 9.93 -27.68
CA THR A 658 -18.81 9.05 -27.21
C THR A 658 -18.74 7.78 -28.06
N ARG A 659 -19.88 7.18 -28.39
CA ARG A 659 -19.92 5.99 -29.26
C ARG A 659 -19.42 6.30 -30.69
N ALA A 660 -19.78 7.46 -31.24
CA ALA A 660 -19.31 7.87 -32.57
C ALA A 660 -17.80 8.14 -32.59
N ALA A 661 -17.24 8.64 -31.49
CA ALA A 661 -15.80 8.92 -31.32
C ALA A 661 -15.02 7.74 -30.77
N PHE A 662 -15.64 6.56 -30.56
CA PHE A 662 -15.06 5.44 -29.80
C PHE A 662 -13.68 5.02 -30.30
N ALA A 663 -13.52 4.86 -31.62
CA ALA A 663 -12.22 4.47 -32.20
C ALA A 663 -11.16 5.56 -32.00
N ASP A 664 -11.51 6.82 -32.11
CA ASP A 664 -10.58 7.95 -31.87
C ASP A 664 -10.17 8.04 -30.39
N ILE A 665 -11.12 7.80 -29.48
CA ILE A 665 -10.84 7.77 -28.04
C ILE A 665 -9.91 6.60 -27.72
N VAL A 666 -10.25 5.38 -28.17
CA VAL A 666 -9.50 4.16 -27.80
C VAL A 666 -8.16 4.07 -28.52
N LEU A 667 -8.09 4.41 -29.80
CA LEU A 667 -6.85 4.23 -30.56
C LEU A 667 -5.93 5.44 -30.52
N ARG A 668 -6.50 6.66 -30.53
CA ARG A 668 -5.72 7.90 -30.63
C ARG A 668 -5.62 8.69 -29.32
N GLY A 669 -6.37 8.30 -28.30
CA GLY A 669 -6.33 8.93 -26.99
C GLY A 669 -6.86 10.36 -26.98
N THR A 670 -7.96 10.64 -27.69
CA THR A 670 -8.54 12.01 -27.76
C THR A 670 -9.08 12.52 -26.42
N LEU A 671 -9.09 11.67 -25.38
CA LEU A 671 -9.42 12.03 -24.00
C LEU A 671 -8.23 11.77 -23.03
N ALA A 672 -7.00 11.85 -23.55
CA ALA A 672 -5.80 11.61 -22.74
C ALA A 672 -5.66 12.66 -21.62
N ASP A 673 -6.08 13.89 -21.85
CA ASP A 673 -6.19 14.96 -20.86
C ASP A 673 -7.16 14.66 -19.70
N ARG A 674 -8.05 13.68 -19.88
CA ARG A 674 -8.95 13.14 -18.86
C ARG A 674 -8.51 11.78 -18.33
N GLY A 675 -7.27 11.37 -18.62
CA GLY A 675 -6.69 10.10 -18.22
C GLY A 675 -7.11 8.88 -19.02
N MET A 676 -7.82 9.04 -20.17
CA MET A 676 -8.11 7.95 -21.13
C MET A 676 -7.10 8.02 -22.29
N ILE A 677 -5.99 7.31 -22.12
CA ILE A 677 -4.91 7.27 -23.11
C ILE A 677 -5.26 6.42 -24.34
N GLY A 678 -4.50 6.58 -25.42
CA GLY A 678 -4.64 5.77 -26.63
C GLY A 678 -3.99 4.38 -26.50
N PHE A 679 -4.54 3.43 -27.26
CA PHE A 679 -4.07 2.03 -27.35
C PHE A 679 -3.73 1.66 -28.81
N GLY A 680 -3.52 2.62 -29.69
CA GLY A 680 -3.26 2.36 -31.11
C GLY A 680 -1.92 1.66 -31.39
N ASP A 681 -1.05 1.57 -30.39
CA ASP A 681 0.17 0.74 -30.39
C ASP A 681 -0.10 -0.75 -30.18
N GLN A 682 -1.29 -1.11 -29.66
CA GLN A 682 -1.65 -2.47 -29.23
C GLN A 682 -2.94 -3.00 -29.90
N LEU A 683 -3.86 -2.11 -30.24
CA LEU A 683 -5.17 -2.45 -30.78
C LEU A 683 -5.33 -1.93 -32.20
N SER A 684 -5.88 -2.77 -33.06
CA SER A 684 -6.30 -2.40 -34.41
C SER A 684 -7.70 -1.75 -34.43
N GLU A 685 -8.09 -1.19 -35.57
CA GLU A 685 -9.47 -0.72 -35.76
C GLU A 685 -10.51 -1.83 -35.62
N GLU A 686 -10.18 -3.05 -36.05
CA GLU A 686 -11.06 -4.23 -35.91
C GLU A 686 -11.22 -4.61 -34.43
N ASP A 687 -10.15 -4.54 -33.64
CA ASP A 687 -10.18 -4.78 -32.20
C ASP A 687 -11.03 -3.72 -31.47
N ALA A 688 -10.87 -2.46 -31.81
CA ALA A 688 -11.69 -1.39 -31.25
C ALA A 688 -13.19 -1.57 -31.59
N GLN A 689 -13.52 -2.00 -32.83
CA GLN A 689 -14.89 -2.32 -33.22
C GLN A 689 -15.44 -3.54 -32.45
N ALA A 690 -14.62 -4.55 -32.18
CA ALA A 690 -15.03 -5.70 -31.39
C ALA A 690 -15.32 -5.32 -29.93
N ILE A 691 -14.44 -4.52 -29.29
CA ILE A 691 -14.67 -3.97 -27.96
C ILE A 691 -15.96 -3.15 -27.91
N HIS A 692 -16.18 -2.27 -28.91
CA HIS A 692 -17.41 -1.46 -28.99
C HIS A 692 -18.66 -2.33 -29.09
N ALA A 693 -18.62 -3.42 -29.90
CA ALA A 693 -19.71 -4.38 -30.01
C ALA A 693 -20.02 -5.06 -28.67
N PHE A 694 -19.00 -5.48 -27.92
CA PHE A 694 -19.18 -6.02 -26.59
C PHE A 694 -19.85 -5.01 -25.63
N LEU A 695 -19.40 -3.75 -25.60
CA LEU A 695 -19.99 -2.72 -24.75
C LEU A 695 -21.46 -2.44 -25.10
N ILE A 696 -21.83 -2.48 -26.40
CA ILE A 696 -23.23 -2.37 -26.84
C ILE A 696 -24.05 -3.59 -26.38
N ALA A 697 -23.52 -4.82 -26.51
CA ALA A 697 -24.16 -6.02 -26.04
C ALA A 697 -24.45 -5.95 -24.53
N ARG A 698 -23.44 -5.60 -23.75
CA ARG A 698 -23.51 -5.48 -22.30
C ARG A 698 -24.54 -4.44 -21.84
N ALA A 699 -24.54 -3.27 -22.49
CA ALA A 699 -25.53 -2.23 -22.19
C ALA A 699 -26.97 -2.68 -22.55
N ASN A 700 -27.18 -3.48 -23.62
CA ASN A 700 -28.49 -4.01 -23.98
C ASN A 700 -28.99 -5.05 -22.99
N GLU A 701 -28.12 -5.93 -22.48
CA GLU A 701 -28.46 -6.91 -21.46
C GLU A 701 -29.04 -6.21 -20.22
N ASP A 702 -28.30 -5.24 -19.65
CA ASP A 702 -28.72 -4.54 -18.43
C ASP A 702 -29.92 -3.61 -18.65
N TYR A 703 -30.04 -3.01 -19.85
CA TYR A 703 -31.23 -2.21 -20.19
C TYR A 703 -32.51 -3.05 -20.25
N ALA A 704 -32.41 -4.30 -20.75
CA ALA A 704 -33.52 -5.24 -20.80
C ALA A 704 -33.95 -5.67 -19.40
N ASP A 705 -32.98 -5.99 -18.51
CA ASP A 705 -33.22 -6.37 -17.12
C ASP A 705 -33.83 -5.22 -16.29
N ALA A 706 -33.31 -3.99 -16.42
CA ALA A 706 -33.87 -2.82 -15.77
C ALA A 706 -35.29 -2.46 -16.25
N SER A 707 -35.62 -2.82 -17.51
CA SER A 707 -36.96 -2.60 -18.06
C SER A 707 -37.95 -3.72 -17.66
N ALA A 708 -37.45 -4.88 -17.28
CA ALA A 708 -38.25 -6.02 -16.81
C ALA A 708 -38.57 -5.92 -15.29
N HIS A 709 -37.75 -5.18 -14.55
CA HIS A 709 -37.90 -4.95 -13.10
C HIS A 709 -37.80 -3.44 -12.79
N PRO A 710 -38.86 -2.61 -13.13
CA PRO A 710 -38.85 -1.17 -12.93
C PRO A 710 -38.92 -0.76 -11.44
#